data_a0c3edc9e79dc18a50a994d7c7c304ed
#
_entry.id   a0c3edc9e79dc18a50a994d7c7c304ed
#
_cell.length_a   1.000
_cell.length_b   1.000
_cell.length_c   1.000
_cell.angle_alpha   90.00
_cell.angle_beta   90.00
_cell.angle_gamma   90.00
#
_symmetry.space_group_name_H-M   'P 1'
#
loop_
_entity.id
_entity.type
_entity.pdbx_description
1 polymer ?
#
loop_
_entity_poly.entity_id
_entity_poly.type
_entity_poly.pdbx_seq_one_letter_code
_entity_poly.pdbx_strand_id
1 'polypeptide(L)'
;MRLIFCLAAVLLLALSTAAGDTAPGFVDVRLQLPLTAETWKPVFYEGTGRAGFGGNGVTLALDCKAAALFPRRPLPEVTGPRRFTVQAELLDGTAEIRFLVVGRDGREFRFPWRALKPGKNTVVFPFDGEAAAVEPPLRLTGLSVRTGGKATLRLEQAELESNEPEINRIELAYDRAYPINIETPDGKHPVALQLRNPLASAVKAQWKLEVREPGKEPVRQEGVRELPPGETVRLPLPPAERNGIRYGTLELAAAALPEVVRRESFSVARMNPAGPTPGRAEGFLFGVCGHPQRYPAEDQRREAAAAALCGAKVLREDAGWGRIQPSREAWNFDSLDETVRIFGEQGIELELIYSYTPAWAIAADWKPLNEQRRQVHNSRPDYEAWREFVKRTAARYRDQIRFFEVWNEPDLFSFANFTAEEYLRMLKIAGEETHKAAPGALVLTGGYTCMPPYFALNDQKHQEKTLADGRGYYDIHAFHGHGPLEHYAPQIERMIAMRERLGVAAPWWANETAETSVFVGEAGQAATLWKKLFFSWANGSIGYNWYDLRNDGFDPRNVENNFGMITHDFFPKAIYPVYNTIVRNFRGAEFDRALDRFPALRLYRFQKGKRRLLAGWNDSPDSGTRLIAFTAGAGKGERFDLFDNRSPLAVAGGTVLIPVGREPAGVELSGDGWEPLCEPVLPLGPATLRRGGNPLTLQLENPFDVPTEMRLAFRLPAGNAHPAETVRLAPREKRRVTVEFSAAENVPAENPGIAIDMRLGGLAGTLTLPVRPSAVIGPEFSAGPDFRLDRPEQLTVLVPADPGKVGFFWQGPQDLSAALFLAMRDGVLKLRAEVTDDIHCQPFRGEAVWQGDNIQFALAVPGQKTVWTFGLTRLADGVSECHVWDAPKGFDSKAVAAEMRLETSRDEVKKLTVYEAELPLSAIGADSAKRKLGIRFNLLVNDNDGEMRESYLALTPGLGEGRRPDAYYLLSFQ
;
A
#
# COMPACT_ATOMS: atom_id res chain seq x y z
N MET A 1 -32.73 -8.53 21.61
CA MET A 1 -33.65 -8.54 20.47
C MET A 1 -32.81 -9.00 19.27
N ARG A 2 -33.10 -10.20 18.78
CA ARG A 2 -32.34 -10.85 17.71
C ARG A 2 -32.62 -10.13 16.40
N LEU A 3 -31.60 -9.62 15.70
CA LEU A 3 -31.68 -9.37 14.27
C LEU A 3 -30.53 -10.08 13.60
N ILE A 4 -30.83 -11.24 13.08
CA ILE A 4 -30.15 -11.98 12.03
C ILE A 4 -30.44 -11.22 10.73
N PHE A 5 -29.40 -10.83 9.99
CA PHE A 5 -29.44 -10.82 8.52
C PHE A 5 -28.03 -10.80 7.99
N CYS A 6 -27.46 -12.01 7.80
CA CYS A 6 -26.52 -12.25 6.73
C CYS A 6 -27.34 -12.60 5.48
N LEU A 7 -27.46 -11.67 4.56
CA LEU A 7 -27.76 -11.99 3.17
C LEU A 7 -26.53 -11.63 2.35
N ALA A 8 -25.66 -12.62 2.19
CA ALA A 8 -24.81 -12.67 1.01
C ALA A 8 -25.77 -12.57 -0.19
N ALA A 9 -25.37 -11.80 -1.20
CA ALA A 9 -26.10 -11.79 -2.46
C ALA A 9 -26.22 -13.24 -2.93
N VAL A 10 -27.40 -13.83 -2.74
CA VAL A 10 -27.69 -15.19 -3.16
C VAL A 10 -27.74 -15.14 -4.68
N LEU A 11 -26.67 -15.61 -5.33
CA LEU A 11 -26.82 -16.18 -6.66
C LEU A 11 -27.86 -17.29 -6.50
N LEU A 12 -29.10 -17.05 -6.93
CA LEU A 12 -30.14 -18.09 -7.00
C LEU A 12 -29.68 -19.10 -8.06
N LEU A 13 -28.98 -20.13 -7.58
CA LEU A 13 -28.60 -21.31 -8.36
C LEU A 13 -29.86 -22.18 -8.46
N ALA A 14 -30.55 -22.09 -9.60
CA ALA A 14 -31.48 -23.15 -10.01
C ALA A 14 -30.63 -24.35 -10.49
N LEU A 15 -30.34 -25.28 -9.60
CA LEU A 15 -29.70 -26.54 -9.95
C LEU A 15 -30.74 -27.45 -10.65
N SER A 16 -30.63 -27.58 -11.97
CA SER A 16 -31.25 -28.72 -12.68
C SER A 16 -30.13 -29.73 -13.00
N THR A 17 -30.09 -30.81 -12.31
CA THR A 17 -29.22 -31.95 -12.65
C THR A 17 -29.79 -32.67 -13.89
N ALA A 18 -29.11 -32.56 -15.02
CA ALA A 18 -29.25 -33.48 -16.13
C ALA A 18 -28.28 -34.63 -15.82
N ALA A 19 -28.84 -35.85 -15.64
CA ALA A 19 -28.04 -37.06 -15.43
C ALA A 19 -27.32 -37.41 -16.75
N GLY A 20 -26.04 -37.02 -16.83
CA GLY A 20 -25.05 -37.58 -17.75
C GLY A 20 -23.93 -38.20 -16.91
N ASP A 21 -23.25 -39.22 -17.38
CA ASP A 21 -22.08 -39.83 -16.70
C ASP A 21 -20.97 -38.79 -16.50
N THR A 22 -21.03 -38.06 -15.36
CA THR A 22 -19.96 -37.13 -14.95
C THR A 22 -18.84 -37.93 -14.29
N ALA A 23 -17.59 -37.59 -14.60
CA ALA A 23 -16.43 -38.18 -13.93
C ALA A 23 -16.51 -37.96 -12.40
N PRO A 24 -16.03 -38.89 -11.57
CA PRO A 24 -16.02 -38.71 -10.12
C PRO A 24 -15.35 -37.39 -9.71
N GLY A 25 -15.99 -36.66 -8.81
CA GLY A 25 -15.48 -35.34 -8.31
C GLY A 25 -15.83 -34.14 -9.19
N PHE A 26 -16.59 -34.34 -10.29
CA PHE A 26 -17.11 -33.26 -11.14
C PHE A 26 -18.63 -33.20 -11.09
N VAL A 27 -19.16 -31.98 -11.29
CA VAL A 27 -20.61 -31.73 -11.37
C VAL A 27 -20.92 -30.81 -12.55
N ASP A 28 -21.99 -31.13 -13.30
CA ASP A 28 -22.51 -30.23 -14.31
C ASP A 28 -23.31 -29.10 -13.63
N VAL A 29 -22.96 -27.86 -13.93
CA VAL A 29 -23.58 -26.69 -13.34
C VAL A 29 -24.12 -25.77 -14.41
N ARG A 30 -25.22 -25.08 -14.08
CA ARG A 30 -25.77 -23.97 -14.83
C ARG A 30 -25.73 -22.72 -13.95
N LEU A 31 -24.84 -21.81 -14.29
CA LEU A 31 -24.64 -20.55 -13.57
C LEU A 31 -25.51 -19.49 -14.20
N GLN A 32 -26.54 -19.03 -13.47
CA GLN A 32 -27.28 -17.84 -13.86
C GLN A 32 -26.49 -16.61 -13.50
N LEU A 33 -26.22 -15.74 -14.46
CA LEU A 33 -25.54 -14.47 -14.24
C LEU A 33 -26.60 -13.37 -14.01
N PRO A 34 -26.72 -12.81 -12.80
CA PRO A 34 -27.69 -11.76 -12.54
C PRO A 34 -27.42 -10.54 -13.40
N LEU A 35 -28.41 -10.08 -14.19
CA LEU A 35 -28.31 -8.88 -15.02
C LEU A 35 -28.82 -7.67 -14.23
N THR A 36 -28.18 -7.35 -13.11
CA THR A 36 -28.57 -6.27 -12.19
C THR A 36 -27.55 -5.13 -12.18
N ALA A 37 -27.97 -3.96 -11.70
CA ALA A 37 -27.09 -2.82 -11.49
C ALA A 37 -25.98 -3.07 -10.47
N GLU A 38 -26.17 -4.02 -9.56
CA GLU A 38 -25.19 -4.44 -8.55
C GLU A 38 -24.08 -5.31 -9.16
N THR A 39 -24.45 -6.11 -10.19
CA THR A 39 -23.52 -7.02 -10.86
C THR A 39 -22.76 -6.33 -12.00
N TRP A 40 -23.42 -5.42 -12.73
CA TRP A 40 -22.88 -4.87 -13.96
C TRP A 40 -22.80 -3.36 -13.99
N LYS A 41 -21.71 -2.84 -14.59
CA LYS A 41 -21.49 -1.43 -14.92
C LYS A 41 -21.57 -1.24 -16.41
N PRO A 42 -22.54 -0.44 -16.95
CA PRO A 42 -22.57 -0.11 -18.35
C PRO A 42 -21.54 0.96 -18.70
N VAL A 43 -20.89 0.80 -19.85
CA VAL A 43 -19.98 1.80 -20.46
C VAL A 43 -20.41 1.98 -21.92
N PHE A 44 -20.47 3.24 -22.39
CA PHE A 44 -20.88 3.59 -23.75
C PHE A 44 -19.70 4.23 -24.49
N TYR A 45 -19.44 3.78 -25.72
CA TYR A 45 -18.33 4.22 -26.54
C TYR A 45 -18.80 4.94 -27.80
N GLU A 46 -18.18 6.07 -28.11
CA GLU A 46 -18.47 6.89 -29.28
C GLU A 46 -19.95 7.26 -29.41
N GLY A 47 -20.48 7.88 -28.36
CA GLY A 47 -21.89 8.32 -28.32
C GLY A 47 -22.47 8.26 -26.90
N THR A 48 -23.79 8.22 -26.83
CA THR A 48 -24.55 8.19 -25.57
C THR A 48 -25.40 6.93 -25.44
N GLY A 49 -25.80 6.58 -24.23
CA GLY A 49 -26.69 5.48 -23.99
C GLY A 49 -27.30 5.52 -22.60
N ARG A 50 -28.30 4.68 -22.36
CA ARG A 50 -28.92 4.45 -21.05
C ARG A 50 -29.07 2.96 -20.81
N ALA A 51 -28.81 2.53 -19.57
CA ALA A 51 -29.08 1.19 -19.09
C ALA A 51 -30.14 1.27 -18.01
N GLY A 52 -31.25 0.58 -18.22
CA GLY A 52 -32.31 0.41 -17.21
C GLY A 52 -32.29 -1.02 -16.69
N PHE A 53 -31.95 -1.22 -15.41
CA PHE A 53 -31.99 -2.52 -14.76
C PHE A 53 -33.35 -2.72 -14.11
N GLY A 54 -33.97 -3.88 -14.32
CA GLY A 54 -35.28 -4.17 -13.73
C GLY A 54 -35.64 -5.66 -13.87
N GLY A 55 -36.19 -6.23 -12.81
CA GLY A 55 -36.37 -7.67 -12.70
C GLY A 55 -35.01 -8.39 -12.82
N ASN A 56 -34.93 -9.45 -13.60
CA ASN A 56 -33.68 -10.18 -13.86
C ASN A 56 -33.03 -9.78 -15.21
N GLY A 57 -33.26 -8.53 -15.68
CA GLY A 57 -32.78 -8.10 -16.99
C GLY A 57 -32.29 -6.67 -17.05
N VAL A 58 -31.62 -6.32 -18.15
CA VAL A 58 -31.17 -4.97 -18.44
C VAL A 58 -31.65 -4.52 -19.81
N THR A 59 -32.26 -3.34 -19.88
CA THR A 59 -32.61 -2.68 -21.14
C THR A 59 -31.55 -1.65 -21.48
N LEU A 60 -30.97 -1.75 -22.66
CA LEU A 60 -29.97 -0.83 -23.19
C LEU A 60 -30.62 0.00 -24.33
N ALA A 61 -30.74 1.30 -24.11
CA ALA A 61 -31.10 2.25 -25.18
C ALA A 61 -29.81 2.96 -25.62
N LEU A 62 -29.39 2.73 -26.84
CA LEU A 62 -28.07 3.08 -27.37
C LEU A 62 -28.21 4.11 -28.51
N ASP A 63 -27.42 5.18 -28.40
CA ASP A 63 -27.13 6.12 -29.47
C ASP A 63 -25.60 6.27 -29.55
N CYS A 64 -24.93 5.13 -29.75
CA CYS A 64 -23.47 5.00 -29.70
C CYS A 64 -23.04 3.83 -30.61
N LYS A 65 -21.75 3.78 -30.99
CA LYS A 65 -21.25 2.68 -31.83
C LYS A 65 -21.11 1.37 -31.08
N ALA A 66 -20.80 1.46 -29.77
CA ALA A 66 -20.66 0.28 -28.93
C ALA A 66 -21.00 0.59 -27.47
N ALA A 67 -21.41 -0.46 -26.74
CA ALA A 67 -21.56 -0.45 -25.30
C ALA A 67 -20.94 -1.73 -24.72
N ALA A 68 -20.58 -1.69 -23.46
CA ALA A 68 -20.16 -2.88 -22.73
C ALA A 68 -20.77 -2.89 -21.33
N LEU A 69 -21.05 -4.08 -20.85
CA LEU A 69 -21.36 -4.37 -19.46
C LEU A 69 -20.15 -5.03 -18.84
N PHE A 70 -19.50 -4.36 -17.90
CA PHE A 70 -18.38 -4.90 -17.14
C PHE A 70 -18.87 -5.34 -15.76
N PRO A 71 -18.40 -6.49 -15.24
CA PRO A 71 -18.76 -6.90 -13.89
C PRO A 71 -18.17 -5.92 -12.87
N ARG A 72 -18.97 -5.53 -11.88
CA ARG A 72 -18.54 -4.70 -10.74
C ARG A 72 -17.72 -5.48 -9.72
N ARG A 73 -17.84 -6.80 -9.72
CA ARG A 73 -17.06 -7.76 -8.92
C ARG A 73 -16.62 -8.90 -9.82
N PRO A 74 -15.52 -9.57 -9.54
CA PRO A 74 -15.14 -10.77 -10.26
C PRO A 74 -16.30 -11.77 -10.27
N LEU A 75 -16.66 -12.24 -11.45
CA LEU A 75 -17.62 -13.32 -11.60
C LEU A 75 -16.93 -14.64 -11.26
N PRO A 76 -17.69 -15.69 -10.89
CA PRO A 76 -17.13 -17.00 -10.58
C PRO A 76 -16.24 -17.51 -11.72
N GLU A 77 -15.07 -18.00 -11.37
CA GLU A 77 -14.18 -18.69 -12.30
C GLU A 77 -14.77 -20.07 -12.65
N VAL A 78 -14.56 -20.51 -13.89
CA VAL A 78 -15.03 -21.80 -14.37
C VAL A 78 -13.88 -22.58 -14.98
N THR A 79 -13.85 -23.88 -14.71
CA THR A 79 -12.75 -24.75 -15.14
C THR A 79 -13.11 -25.63 -16.35
N GLY A 80 -14.35 -25.97 -16.53
CA GLY A 80 -14.81 -26.78 -17.66
C GLY A 80 -16.00 -26.15 -18.40
N PRO A 81 -15.89 -24.91 -18.89
CA PRO A 81 -16.99 -24.24 -19.56
C PRO A 81 -17.39 -25.00 -20.84
N ARG A 82 -18.69 -25.18 -21.05
CA ARG A 82 -19.24 -25.81 -22.23
C ARG A 82 -19.88 -24.82 -23.19
N ARG A 83 -20.74 -23.97 -22.67
CA ARG A 83 -21.37 -22.92 -23.47
C ARG A 83 -21.89 -21.77 -22.61
N PHE A 84 -21.95 -20.62 -23.22
CA PHE A 84 -22.59 -19.44 -22.67
C PHE A 84 -23.84 -19.10 -23.50
N THR A 85 -24.98 -18.86 -22.86
CA THR A 85 -26.24 -18.58 -23.50
C THR A 85 -26.81 -17.26 -22.99
N VAL A 86 -27.24 -16.40 -23.91
CA VAL A 86 -27.95 -15.13 -23.61
C VAL A 86 -29.32 -15.12 -24.25
N GLN A 87 -30.32 -14.83 -23.44
CA GLN A 87 -31.65 -14.46 -23.96
C GLN A 87 -31.69 -12.95 -24.14
N ALA A 88 -31.88 -12.50 -25.35
CA ALA A 88 -31.91 -11.09 -25.73
C ALA A 88 -33.10 -10.78 -26.61
N GLU A 89 -33.70 -9.59 -26.44
CA GLU A 89 -34.76 -9.08 -27.30
C GLU A 89 -34.29 -7.79 -27.97
N LEU A 90 -34.22 -7.76 -29.31
CA LEU A 90 -33.96 -6.54 -30.04
C LEU A 90 -35.28 -5.84 -30.32
N LEU A 91 -35.47 -4.70 -29.63
CA LEU A 91 -36.70 -3.92 -29.66
C LEU A 91 -36.72 -2.92 -30.83
N ASP A 92 -35.55 -2.37 -31.15
CA ASP A 92 -35.36 -1.41 -32.24
C ASP A 92 -33.91 -1.37 -32.72
N GLY A 93 -33.70 -1.03 -34.00
CA GLY A 93 -32.39 -0.86 -34.63
C GLY A 93 -31.69 -2.16 -35.01
N THR A 94 -30.36 -2.12 -35.01
CA THR A 94 -29.49 -3.27 -35.31
C THR A 94 -28.45 -3.41 -34.19
N ALA A 95 -28.23 -4.62 -33.68
CA ALA A 95 -27.24 -4.88 -32.67
C ALA A 95 -26.57 -6.25 -32.86
N GLU A 96 -25.32 -6.34 -32.42
CA GLU A 96 -24.56 -7.58 -32.26
C GLU A 96 -24.00 -7.65 -30.88
N ILE A 97 -23.90 -8.87 -30.33
CA ILE A 97 -23.39 -9.11 -28.99
C ILE A 97 -22.21 -10.08 -29.02
N ARG A 98 -21.31 -9.97 -28.05
CA ARG A 98 -20.25 -10.95 -27.77
C ARG A 98 -19.85 -10.95 -26.31
N PHE A 99 -19.21 -12.04 -25.87
CA PHE A 99 -18.55 -12.17 -24.57
C PHE A 99 -17.05 -12.00 -24.65
N LEU A 100 -16.49 -11.66 -23.49
CA LEU A 100 -15.06 -11.58 -23.23
C LEU A 100 -14.75 -12.45 -22.01
N VAL A 101 -13.75 -13.30 -22.17
CA VAL A 101 -13.22 -14.13 -21.07
C VAL A 101 -11.72 -13.98 -20.98
N VAL A 102 -11.17 -14.16 -19.79
CA VAL A 102 -9.74 -14.15 -19.54
C VAL A 102 -9.34 -15.48 -18.92
N GLY A 103 -8.30 -16.10 -19.45
CA GLY A 103 -7.74 -17.33 -18.93
C GLY A 103 -6.79 -17.11 -17.75
N ARG A 104 -6.30 -18.22 -17.19
CA ARG A 104 -5.33 -18.24 -16.09
C ARG A 104 -4.03 -17.50 -16.42
N ASP A 105 -3.62 -17.57 -17.68
CA ASP A 105 -2.44 -16.90 -18.24
C ASP A 105 -2.62 -15.40 -18.48
N GLY A 106 -3.78 -14.82 -18.10
CA GLY A 106 -4.13 -13.44 -18.38
C GLY A 106 -4.57 -13.15 -19.82
N ARG A 107 -4.55 -14.14 -20.70
CA ARG A 107 -4.94 -13.97 -22.10
C ARG A 107 -6.43 -13.75 -22.22
N GLU A 108 -6.80 -12.59 -22.83
CA GLU A 108 -8.19 -12.28 -23.14
C GLU A 108 -8.61 -12.96 -24.45
N PHE A 109 -9.76 -13.64 -24.42
CA PHE A 109 -10.43 -14.17 -25.60
C PHE A 109 -11.75 -13.43 -25.81
N ARG A 110 -11.97 -12.97 -27.04
CA ARG A 110 -13.18 -12.27 -27.47
C ARG A 110 -13.96 -13.16 -28.40
N PHE A 111 -15.11 -13.64 -27.96
CA PHE A 111 -15.98 -14.42 -28.83
C PHE A 111 -16.36 -13.64 -30.11
N PRO A 112 -16.60 -14.33 -31.25
CA PRO A 112 -17.10 -13.69 -32.45
C PRO A 112 -18.42 -12.96 -32.19
N TRP A 113 -18.62 -11.83 -32.88
CA TRP A 113 -19.87 -11.10 -32.82
C TRP A 113 -21.05 -11.95 -33.33
N ARG A 114 -22.17 -11.89 -32.61
CA ARG A 114 -23.44 -12.55 -33.00
C ARG A 114 -24.49 -11.49 -33.21
N ALA A 115 -25.01 -11.43 -34.47
CA ALA A 115 -26.07 -10.50 -34.84
C ALA A 115 -27.41 -10.91 -34.20
N LEU A 116 -28.15 -9.93 -33.70
CA LEU A 116 -29.50 -10.11 -33.21
C LEU A 116 -30.53 -9.86 -34.35
N LYS A 117 -31.52 -10.73 -34.41
CA LYS A 117 -32.71 -10.51 -35.25
C LYS A 117 -33.74 -9.67 -34.48
N PRO A 118 -34.58 -8.89 -35.13
CA PRO A 118 -35.68 -8.18 -34.47
C PRO A 118 -36.53 -9.15 -33.61
N GLY A 119 -36.88 -8.74 -32.39
CA GLY A 119 -37.60 -9.57 -31.44
C GLY A 119 -36.67 -10.45 -30.60
N LYS A 120 -37.21 -11.60 -30.13
CA LYS A 120 -36.51 -12.50 -29.17
C LYS A 120 -35.43 -13.33 -29.85
N ASN A 121 -34.28 -13.44 -29.20
CA ASN A 121 -33.12 -14.17 -29.62
C ASN A 121 -32.59 -15.06 -28.49
N THR A 122 -32.16 -16.26 -28.81
CA THR A 122 -31.31 -17.09 -27.97
C THR A 122 -29.94 -17.16 -28.61
N VAL A 123 -28.97 -16.54 -28.02
CA VAL A 123 -27.60 -16.46 -28.56
C VAL A 123 -26.70 -17.40 -27.77
N VAL A 124 -26.04 -18.33 -28.46
CA VAL A 124 -25.16 -19.32 -27.87
C VAL A 124 -23.71 -19.10 -28.28
N PHE A 125 -22.82 -19.12 -27.34
CA PHE A 125 -21.39 -19.05 -27.52
C PHE A 125 -20.76 -20.36 -26.98
N PRO A 126 -20.46 -21.34 -27.85
CA PRO A 126 -19.83 -22.56 -27.42
C PRO A 126 -18.36 -22.33 -27.09
N PHE A 127 -17.86 -23.06 -26.08
CA PHE A 127 -16.44 -23.10 -25.74
C PHE A 127 -15.75 -24.25 -26.52
N ASP A 128 -15.59 -24.00 -27.82
CA ASP A 128 -14.92 -24.92 -28.75
C ASP A 128 -13.88 -24.14 -29.59
N GLY A 129 -13.13 -24.83 -30.43
CA GLY A 129 -12.14 -24.26 -31.33
C GLY A 129 -11.13 -23.38 -30.61
N GLU A 130 -11.03 -22.10 -31.01
CA GLU A 130 -10.08 -21.14 -30.39
C GLU A 130 -10.44 -20.80 -28.93
N ALA A 131 -11.74 -20.82 -28.56
CA ALA A 131 -12.14 -20.60 -27.17
C ALA A 131 -11.65 -21.71 -26.24
N ALA A 132 -11.60 -22.96 -26.71
CA ALA A 132 -11.10 -24.10 -25.96
C ALA A 132 -9.57 -24.07 -25.75
N ALA A 133 -8.85 -23.21 -26.47
CA ALA A 133 -7.40 -23.03 -26.31
C ALA A 133 -7.04 -22.03 -25.19
N VAL A 134 -8.02 -21.37 -24.56
CA VAL A 134 -7.79 -20.46 -23.42
C VAL A 134 -7.62 -21.31 -22.17
N GLU A 135 -6.53 -21.12 -21.46
CA GLU A 135 -6.18 -21.95 -20.29
C GLU A 135 -7.14 -21.69 -19.10
N PRO A 136 -7.83 -22.73 -18.60
CA PRO A 136 -8.69 -22.57 -17.42
C PRO A 136 -7.87 -22.43 -16.11
N PRO A 137 -8.47 -21.84 -15.03
CA PRO A 137 -9.85 -21.37 -14.96
C PRO A 137 -10.11 -20.12 -15.78
N LEU A 138 -11.30 -20.03 -16.36
CA LEU A 138 -11.73 -18.88 -17.12
C LEU A 138 -12.58 -17.92 -16.29
N ARG A 139 -12.34 -16.63 -16.42
CA ARG A 139 -13.12 -15.56 -15.83
C ARG A 139 -13.83 -14.75 -16.91
N LEU A 140 -15.12 -14.53 -16.75
CA LEU A 140 -15.90 -13.65 -17.61
C LEU A 140 -15.58 -12.19 -17.25
N THR A 141 -15.12 -11.40 -18.24
CA THR A 141 -14.70 -10.02 -18.03
C THR A 141 -15.64 -9.00 -18.63
N GLY A 142 -16.56 -9.39 -19.51
CA GLY A 142 -17.53 -8.45 -20.05
C GLY A 142 -18.48 -9.05 -21.09
N LEU A 143 -19.57 -8.31 -21.32
CA LEU A 143 -20.49 -8.48 -22.44
C LEU A 143 -20.48 -7.20 -23.24
N SER A 144 -20.14 -7.29 -24.54
CA SER A 144 -20.11 -6.14 -25.44
C SER A 144 -21.27 -6.16 -26.40
N VAL A 145 -21.76 -4.98 -26.75
CA VAL A 145 -22.80 -4.73 -27.77
C VAL A 145 -22.23 -3.72 -28.74
N ARG A 146 -22.34 -3.99 -30.05
CA ARG A 146 -22.10 -2.97 -31.09
C ARG A 146 -23.36 -2.73 -31.89
N THR A 147 -23.52 -1.50 -32.43
CA THR A 147 -24.73 -1.10 -33.16
C THR A 147 -24.33 -0.41 -34.42
N GLY A 148 -25.27 -0.37 -35.40
CA GLY A 148 -25.17 0.43 -36.62
C GLY A 148 -25.63 1.89 -36.45
N GLY A 149 -25.87 2.33 -35.19
CA GLY A 149 -26.44 3.63 -34.85
C GLY A 149 -27.34 3.53 -33.61
N LYS A 150 -28.58 4.06 -33.71
CA LYS A 150 -29.54 3.89 -32.61
C LYS A 150 -30.05 2.47 -32.54
N ALA A 151 -30.07 1.92 -31.30
CA ALA A 151 -30.66 0.61 -31.06
C ALA A 151 -31.22 0.54 -29.64
N THR A 152 -32.28 -0.28 -29.48
CA THR A 152 -32.79 -0.63 -28.13
C THR A 152 -32.87 -2.14 -28.04
N LEU A 153 -32.22 -2.71 -27.02
CA LEU A 153 -32.25 -4.14 -26.74
C LEU A 153 -32.44 -4.40 -25.27
N ARG A 154 -33.02 -5.54 -24.97
CA ARG A 154 -33.19 -6.06 -23.62
C ARG A 154 -32.45 -7.38 -23.50
N LEU A 155 -31.60 -7.51 -22.50
CA LEU A 155 -30.99 -8.78 -22.12
C LEU A 155 -31.80 -9.32 -20.93
N GLU A 156 -32.38 -10.51 -21.10
CA GLU A 156 -33.33 -11.05 -20.14
C GLU A 156 -32.68 -12.08 -19.21
N GLN A 157 -31.77 -12.88 -19.75
CA GLN A 157 -31.11 -13.96 -19.03
C GLN A 157 -29.73 -14.21 -19.63
N ALA A 158 -28.76 -14.47 -18.76
CA ALA A 158 -27.44 -14.94 -19.15
C ALA A 158 -27.07 -16.16 -18.31
N GLU A 159 -26.70 -17.25 -18.99
CA GLU A 159 -26.44 -18.55 -18.36
C GLU A 159 -25.14 -19.13 -18.88
N LEU A 160 -24.33 -19.69 -17.99
CA LEU A 160 -23.11 -20.43 -18.33
C LEU A 160 -23.26 -21.88 -17.89
N GLU A 161 -23.15 -22.82 -18.83
CA GLU A 161 -23.04 -24.24 -18.55
C GLU A 161 -21.58 -24.66 -18.45
N SER A 162 -21.22 -25.32 -17.36
CA SER A 162 -19.85 -25.79 -17.10
C SER A 162 -19.85 -27.14 -16.39
N ASN A 163 -18.78 -27.92 -16.61
CA ASN A 163 -18.48 -29.12 -15.83
C ASN A 163 -17.39 -28.77 -14.83
N GLU A 164 -17.76 -28.62 -13.55
CA GLU A 164 -16.91 -28.10 -12.52
C GLU A 164 -16.46 -29.13 -11.50
N PRO A 165 -15.23 -29.08 -11.00
CA PRO A 165 -14.89 -29.81 -9.78
C PRO A 165 -15.87 -29.45 -8.67
N GLU A 166 -16.43 -30.46 -8.00
CA GLU A 166 -17.43 -30.28 -6.93
C GLU A 166 -16.92 -29.36 -5.81
N ILE A 167 -15.59 -29.37 -5.54
CA ILE A 167 -14.98 -28.53 -4.52
C ILE A 167 -15.09 -27.03 -4.83
N ASN A 168 -15.10 -26.64 -6.10
CA ASN A 168 -15.25 -25.26 -6.53
C ASN A 168 -16.67 -24.73 -6.27
N ARG A 169 -17.62 -25.61 -5.99
CA ARG A 169 -19.01 -25.24 -5.70
C ARG A 169 -19.29 -25.07 -4.21
N ILE A 170 -18.38 -25.49 -3.34
CA ILE A 170 -18.51 -25.26 -1.90
C ILE A 170 -18.45 -23.76 -1.62
N GLU A 171 -19.46 -23.23 -0.97
CA GLU A 171 -19.53 -21.81 -0.59
C GLU A 171 -18.69 -21.59 0.66
N LEU A 172 -17.83 -20.55 0.64
CA LEU A 172 -17.07 -20.09 1.79
C LEU A 172 -17.72 -18.82 2.35
N ALA A 173 -17.99 -18.82 3.62
CA ALA A 173 -18.47 -17.67 4.38
C ALA A 173 -17.70 -17.54 5.71
N TYR A 174 -17.99 -16.48 6.47
CA TYR A 174 -17.37 -16.22 7.77
C TYR A 174 -18.44 -16.09 8.86
N ASP A 175 -18.33 -16.93 9.89
CA ASP A 175 -19.08 -16.74 11.14
C ASP A 175 -18.37 -15.66 11.97
N ARG A 176 -19.01 -14.49 12.04
CA ARG A 176 -18.43 -13.29 12.64
C ARG A 176 -19.51 -12.34 13.17
N ALA A 177 -19.19 -11.57 14.19
CA ALA A 177 -20.11 -10.62 14.80
C ALA A 177 -20.16 -9.25 14.07
N TYR A 178 -19.13 -8.91 13.31
CA TYR A 178 -18.99 -7.62 12.62
C TYR A 178 -19.05 -7.81 11.09
N PRO A 179 -19.30 -6.74 10.31
CA PRO A 179 -19.40 -6.84 8.85
C PRO A 179 -18.06 -7.19 8.17
N ILE A 180 -16.94 -7.07 8.89
CA ILE A 180 -15.61 -7.48 8.49
C ILE A 180 -15.02 -8.46 9.53
N ASN A 181 -13.90 -9.12 9.21
CA ASN A 181 -13.31 -10.13 10.10
C ASN A 181 -12.58 -9.49 11.28
N ILE A 182 -13.29 -9.24 12.36
CA ILE A 182 -12.75 -8.72 13.62
C ILE A 182 -13.01 -9.72 14.76
N GLU A 183 -11.95 -10.05 15.49
CA GLU A 183 -12.02 -10.74 16.78
C GLU A 183 -11.76 -9.76 17.92
N THR A 184 -12.47 -9.93 19.04
CA THR A 184 -12.20 -9.12 20.23
C THR A 184 -11.25 -9.83 21.20
N PRO A 185 -10.36 -9.09 21.90
CA PRO A 185 -9.39 -9.68 22.82
C PRO A 185 -10.01 -10.44 24.00
N ASP A 186 -11.26 -10.12 24.36
CA ASP A 186 -12.02 -10.82 25.43
C ASP A 186 -12.60 -12.19 24.98
N GLY A 187 -12.40 -12.57 23.72
CA GLY A 187 -12.85 -13.82 23.14
C GLY A 187 -14.36 -13.95 22.89
N LYS A 188 -15.13 -12.88 23.12
CA LYS A 188 -16.61 -12.93 22.92
C LYS A 188 -17.04 -12.95 21.46
N HIS A 189 -16.21 -12.46 20.57
CA HIS A 189 -16.50 -12.34 19.15
C HIS A 189 -15.39 -13.05 18.31
N PRO A 190 -15.35 -14.39 18.31
CA PRO A 190 -14.42 -15.12 17.47
C PRO A 190 -14.85 -15.08 16.00
N VAL A 191 -13.89 -15.26 15.10
CA VAL A 191 -14.15 -15.50 13.66
C VAL A 191 -13.90 -16.97 13.35
N ALA A 192 -14.77 -17.55 12.53
CA ALA A 192 -14.57 -18.91 12.01
C ALA A 192 -14.96 -18.96 10.52
N LEU A 193 -14.38 -19.94 9.80
CA LEU A 193 -14.79 -20.24 8.43
C LEU A 193 -16.06 -21.09 8.44
N GLN A 194 -16.91 -20.87 7.46
CA GLN A 194 -18.12 -21.66 7.21
C GLN A 194 -18.07 -22.21 5.77
N LEU A 195 -18.14 -23.53 5.64
CA LEU A 195 -18.21 -24.24 4.37
C LEU A 195 -19.63 -24.75 4.18
N ARG A 196 -20.35 -24.25 3.17
CA ARG A 196 -21.68 -24.70 2.82
C ARG A 196 -21.64 -25.50 1.53
N ASN A 197 -22.24 -26.70 1.55
CA ASN A 197 -22.41 -27.50 0.36
C ASN A 197 -23.78 -27.22 -0.30
N PRO A 198 -23.83 -26.51 -1.43
CA PRO A 198 -25.08 -26.25 -2.13
C PRO A 198 -25.51 -27.39 -3.06
N LEU A 199 -24.69 -28.44 -3.20
CA LEU A 199 -24.97 -29.58 -4.10
C LEU A 199 -25.99 -30.54 -3.48
N ALA A 200 -26.62 -31.34 -4.33
CA ALA A 200 -27.57 -32.37 -3.93
C ALA A 200 -26.91 -33.67 -3.36
N SER A 201 -25.58 -33.78 -3.52
CA SER A 201 -24.77 -34.89 -3.01
C SER A 201 -23.82 -34.43 -1.92
N ALA A 202 -23.44 -35.32 -1.01
CA ALA A 202 -22.40 -35.05 -0.03
C ALA A 202 -21.03 -34.93 -0.69
N VAL A 203 -20.22 -33.99 -0.27
CA VAL A 203 -18.83 -33.78 -0.71
C VAL A 203 -17.88 -34.12 0.43
N LYS A 204 -16.98 -35.06 0.22
CA LYS A 204 -15.89 -35.35 1.15
C LYS A 204 -14.71 -34.44 0.86
N ALA A 205 -14.59 -33.33 1.62
CA ALA A 205 -13.57 -32.33 1.43
C ALA A 205 -12.33 -32.60 2.29
N GLN A 206 -11.16 -32.60 1.67
CA GLN A 206 -9.87 -32.46 2.33
C GLN A 206 -9.59 -30.95 2.48
N TRP A 207 -9.13 -30.52 3.66
CA TRP A 207 -8.83 -29.12 3.90
C TRP A 207 -7.49 -28.97 4.60
N LYS A 208 -6.77 -27.89 4.25
CA LYS A 208 -5.58 -27.42 4.94
C LYS A 208 -5.74 -25.94 5.23
N LEU A 209 -5.55 -25.56 6.48
CA LEU A 209 -5.63 -24.17 6.95
C LEU A 209 -4.26 -23.77 7.49
N GLU A 210 -3.66 -22.75 6.91
CA GLU A 210 -2.49 -22.10 7.45
C GLU A 210 -2.87 -20.70 7.94
N VAL A 211 -2.51 -20.34 9.16
CA VAL A 211 -2.70 -19.01 9.74
C VAL A 211 -1.36 -18.47 10.18
N ARG A 212 -1.00 -17.29 9.67
CA ARG A 212 0.26 -16.59 9.94
C ARG A 212 0.01 -15.33 10.75
N GLU A 213 0.81 -15.14 11.80
CA GLU A 213 0.94 -13.87 12.51
C GLU A 213 2.31 -13.27 12.18
N PRO A 214 2.45 -11.95 11.94
CA PRO A 214 3.75 -11.34 11.70
C PRO A 214 4.74 -11.65 12.83
N GLY A 215 5.93 -12.10 12.48
CA GLY A 215 7.00 -12.44 13.42
C GLY A 215 6.82 -13.76 14.19
N LYS A 216 5.85 -14.60 13.80
CA LYS A 216 5.65 -15.95 14.39
C LYS A 216 5.66 -17.04 13.32
N GLU A 217 5.97 -18.26 13.75
CA GLU A 217 5.82 -19.44 12.90
C GLU A 217 4.34 -19.68 12.54
N PRO A 218 4.02 -20.07 11.30
CA PRO A 218 2.66 -20.35 10.87
C PRO A 218 2.04 -21.51 11.65
N VAL A 219 0.79 -21.34 12.06
CA VAL A 219 -0.01 -22.43 12.63
C VAL A 219 -0.73 -23.15 11.50
N ARG A 220 -0.53 -24.47 11.40
CA ARG A 220 -1.14 -25.31 10.36
C ARG A 220 -2.11 -26.30 10.98
N GLN A 221 -3.26 -26.46 10.34
CA GLN A 221 -4.30 -27.44 10.66
C GLN A 221 -4.76 -28.10 9.37
N GLU A 222 -5.04 -29.39 9.42
CA GLU A 222 -5.57 -30.11 8.25
C GLU A 222 -6.56 -31.19 8.69
N GLY A 223 -7.35 -31.65 7.76
CA GLY A 223 -8.30 -32.73 8.04
C GLY A 223 -9.18 -33.07 6.85
N VAL A 224 -10.08 -34.02 7.09
CA VAL A 224 -11.11 -34.43 6.15
C VAL A 224 -12.48 -34.19 6.79
N ARG A 225 -13.39 -33.59 6.04
CA ARG A 225 -14.75 -33.34 6.48
C ARG A 225 -15.75 -33.79 5.41
N GLU A 226 -16.79 -34.47 5.83
CA GLU A 226 -17.96 -34.65 5.01
C GLU A 226 -18.83 -33.39 5.08
N LEU A 227 -19.20 -32.88 3.92
CA LEU A 227 -20.07 -31.73 3.74
C LEU A 227 -21.42 -32.24 3.21
N PRO A 228 -22.43 -32.47 4.08
CA PRO A 228 -23.72 -32.99 3.63
C PRO A 228 -24.44 -31.97 2.72
N PRO A 229 -25.36 -32.42 1.87
CA PRO A 229 -26.17 -31.58 0.99
C PRO A 229 -26.90 -30.49 1.74
N GLY A 230 -26.76 -29.23 1.32
CA GLY A 230 -27.44 -28.07 1.89
C GLY A 230 -26.93 -27.63 3.27
N GLU A 231 -26.04 -28.37 3.92
CA GLU A 231 -25.54 -28.07 5.25
C GLU A 231 -24.31 -27.14 5.25
N THR A 232 -24.10 -26.49 6.41
CA THR A 232 -22.93 -25.62 6.68
C THR A 232 -22.08 -26.24 7.77
N VAL A 233 -20.80 -26.45 7.49
CA VAL A 233 -19.80 -26.93 8.43
C VAL A 233 -18.90 -25.77 8.88
N ARG A 234 -18.69 -25.63 10.17
CA ARG A 234 -17.85 -24.61 10.79
C ARG A 234 -16.42 -25.12 11.00
N LEU A 235 -15.43 -24.34 10.55
CA LEU A 235 -14.01 -24.56 10.84
C LEU A 235 -13.50 -23.40 11.71
N PRO A 236 -13.20 -23.63 13.01
CA PRO A 236 -12.67 -22.60 13.90
C PRO A 236 -11.24 -22.23 13.50
N LEU A 237 -10.88 -20.95 13.66
CA LEU A 237 -9.50 -20.51 13.51
C LEU A 237 -8.68 -20.85 14.77
N PRO A 238 -7.35 -21.03 14.65
CA PRO A 238 -6.47 -21.12 15.80
C PRO A 238 -6.62 -19.89 16.71
N PRO A 239 -6.53 -20.02 18.04
CA PRO A 239 -6.61 -18.88 18.95
C PRO A 239 -5.44 -17.91 18.74
N ALA A 240 -5.70 -16.61 18.83
CA ALA A 240 -4.68 -15.57 18.85
C ALA A 240 -4.40 -15.12 20.29
N GLU A 241 -3.13 -14.86 20.61
CA GLU A 241 -2.73 -14.41 21.96
C GLU A 241 -2.66 -12.89 22.06
N ARG A 242 -2.26 -12.21 20.98
CA ARG A 242 -2.04 -10.75 20.94
C ARG A 242 -2.98 -10.06 19.95
N ASN A 243 -3.19 -8.76 20.17
CA ASN A 243 -3.82 -7.92 19.15
C ASN A 243 -2.93 -7.82 17.91
N GLY A 244 -3.53 -7.67 16.74
CA GLY A 244 -2.80 -7.58 15.49
C GLY A 244 -3.61 -8.04 14.30
N ILE A 245 -2.91 -8.35 13.24
CA ILE A 245 -3.47 -8.91 12.01
C ILE A 245 -2.99 -10.35 11.82
N ARG A 246 -3.86 -11.22 11.36
CA ARG A 246 -3.57 -12.59 10.97
C ARG A 246 -3.97 -12.81 9.53
N TYR A 247 -3.15 -13.54 8.80
CA TYR A 247 -3.41 -13.91 7.40
C TYR A 247 -3.65 -15.40 7.34
N GLY A 248 -4.75 -15.79 6.74
CA GLY A 248 -5.14 -17.19 6.58
C GLY A 248 -5.14 -17.62 5.12
N THR A 249 -4.71 -18.86 4.87
CA THR A 249 -4.88 -19.54 3.59
C THR A 249 -5.61 -20.84 3.84
N LEU A 250 -6.74 -21.05 3.18
CA LEU A 250 -7.50 -22.29 3.19
C LEU A 250 -7.32 -23.00 1.84
N GLU A 251 -6.81 -24.21 1.86
CA GLU A 251 -6.80 -25.11 0.70
C GLU A 251 -7.91 -26.14 0.86
N LEU A 252 -8.70 -26.34 -0.18
CA LEU A 252 -9.79 -27.32 -0.25
C LEU A 252 -9.60 -28.21 -1.47
N ALA A 253 -9.75 -29.51 -1.30
CA ALA A 253 -9.79 -30.49 -2.40
C ALA A 253 -10.91 -31.51 -2.14
N ALA A 254 -11.57 -31.99 -3.20
CA ALA A 254 -12.46 -33.14 -3.07
C ALA A 254 -11.63 -34.42 -2.91
N ALA A 255 -12.04 -35.31 -2.00
CA ALA A 255 -11.33 -36.60 -1.84
C ALA A 255 -11.36 -37.47 -3.10
N ALA A 256 -12.37 -37.27 -3.97
CA ALA A 256 -12.50 -37.94 -5.26
C ALA A 256 -11.60 -37.32 -6.36
N LEU A 257 -11.07 -36.07 -6.14
CA LEU A 257 -10.27 -35.34 -7.11
C LEU A 257 -9.19 -34.49 -6.36
N PRO A 258 -8.25 -35.16 -5.67
CA PRO A 258 -7.32 -34.45 -4.75
C PRO A 258 -6.29 -33.57 -5.45
N GLU A 259 -6.07 -33.72 -6.74
CA GLU A 259 -5.18 -32.90 -7.57
C GLU A 259 -5.76 -31.51 -7.87
N VAL A 260 -7.07 -31.32 -7.75
CA VAL A 260 -7.73 -30.03 -7.92
C VAL A 260 -7.86 -29.35 -6.56
N VAL A 261 -6.98 -28.37 -6.31
CA VAL A 261 -6.95 -27.63 -5.05
C VAL A 261 -7.46 -26.21 -5.27
N ARG A 262 -8.55 -25.89 -4.57
CA ARG A 262 -9.05 -24.53 -4.45
C ARG A 262 -8.34 -23.83 -3.29
N ARG A 263 -7.82 -22.62 -3.53
CA ARG A 263 -7.16 -21.80 -2.51
C ARG A 263 -7.95 -20.54 -2.24
N GLU A 264 -8.12 -20.22 -0.97
CA GLU A 264 -8.78 -19.00 -0.50
C GLU A 264 -7.90 -18.29 0.53
N SER A 265 -7.69 -17.00 0.34
CA SER A 265 -6.92 -16.15 1.26
C SER A 265 -7.84 -15.19 1.99
N PHE A 266 -7.55 -14.94 3.27
CA PHE A 266 -8.33 -14.02 4.10
C PHE A 266 -7.44 -13.42 5.19
N SER A 267 -7.95 -12.37 5.83
CA SER A 267 -7.32 -11.83 7.02
C SER A 267 -8.31 -11.62 8.16
N VAL A 268 -7.80 -11.53 9.38
CA VAL A 268 -8.57 -11.29 10.59
C VAL A 268 -7.82 -10.29 11.47
N ALA A 269 -8.47 -9.19 11.86
CA ALA A 269 -7.93 -8.25 12.83
C ALA A 269 -8.38 -8.65 14.24
N ARG A 270 -7.45 -8.78 15.18
CA ARG A 270 -7.78 -8.87 16.61
C ARG A 270 -7.55 -7.52 17.26
N MET A 271 -8.64 -6.89 17.69
CA MET A 271 -8.63 -5.52 18.22
C MET A 271 -9.87 -5.24 19.10
N ASN A 272 -9.82 -4.16 19.86
CA ASN A 272 -11.01 -3.60 20.50
C ASN A 272 -11.65 -2.56 19.57
N PRO A 273 -12.76 -2.84 18.89
CA PRO A 273 -13.37 -1.88 17.98
C PRO A 273 -13.89 -0.65 18.73
N ALA A 274 -13.77 0.53 18.10
CA ALA A 274 -14.27 1.78 18.67
C ALA A 274 -15.82 1.83 18.66
N GLY A 275 -16.42 1.36 17.55
CA GLY A 275 -17.86 1.41 17.32
C GLY A 275 -18.41 2.81 17.02
N PRO A 276 -19.70 2.87 16.66
CA PRO A 276 -20.35 4.14 16.37
C PRO A 276 -20.35 5.07 17.59
N THR A 277 -20.01 6.34 17.36
CA THR A 277 -20.09 7.39 18.38
C THR A 277 -21.02 8.50 17.90
N PRO A 278 -22.11 8.80 18.64
CA PRO A 278 -23.02 9.86 18.24
C PRO A 278 -22.35 11.24 18.32
N GLY A 279 -22.94 12.22 17.65
CA GLY A 279 -22.49 13.61 17.64
C GLY A 279 -21.44 13.91 16.57
N ARG A 280 -21.15 15.20 16.42
CA ARG A 280 -20.16 15.71 15.47
C ARG A 280 -18.72 15.36 15.87
N ALA A 281 -17.83 15.36 14.91
CA ALA A 281 -16.41 15.23 15.17
C ALA A 281 -15.90 16.47 15.93
N GLU A 282 -15.14 16.25 17.01
CA GLU A 282 -14.57 17.30 17.87
C GLU A 282 -13.09 17.07 18.08
N GLY A 283 -12.36 18.17 18.34
CA GLY A 283 -10.90 18.15 18.49
C GLY A 283 -10.20 17.80 17.16
N PHE A 284 -9.15 16.98 17.23
CA PHE A 284 -8.48 16.52 16.03
C PHE A 284 -9.38 15.56 15.24
N LEU A 285 -9.56 15.85 13.94
CA LEU A 285 -10.48 15.13 13.06
C LEU A 285 -9.82 13.86 12.51
N PHE A 286 -10.29 12.70 12.96
CA PHE A 286 -9.86 11.40 12.42
C PHE A 286 -10.76 11.01 11.26
N GLY A 287 -10.25 11.08 10.04
CA GLY A 287 -11.01 10.84 8.82
C GLY A 287 -10.40 9.76 7.93
N VAL A 288 -11.20 9.36 6.96
CA VAL A 288 -10.83 8.48 5.84
C VAL A 288 -11.38 9.04 4.54
N CYS A 289 -10.75 8.76 3.42
CA CYS A 289 -11.30 8.97 2.10
C CYS A 289 -12.01 7.69 1.63
N GLY A 290 -12.95 7.82 0.71
CA GLY A 290 -13.62 6.67 0.11
C GLY A 290 -14.53 7.10 -1.02
N HIS A 291 -15.06 6.11 -1.75
CA HIS A 291 -15.93 6.32 -2.89
C HIS A 291 -17.21 5.48 -2.81
N PRO A 292 -17.93 5.51 -1.66
CA PRO A 292 -19.08 4.63 -1.43
C PRO A 292 -20.17 4.76 -2.49
N GLN A 293 -20.38 5.95 -3.08
CA GLN A 293 -21.36 6.13 -4.15
C GLN A 293 -21.07 5.30 -5.42
N ARG A 294 -19.88 4.69 -5.55
CA ARG A 294 -19.56 3.76 -6.65
C ARG A 294 -20.20 2.38 -6.43
N TYR A 295 -20.69 2.09 -5.22
CA TYR A 295 -21.11 0.75 -4.79
C TYR A 295 -22.59 0.71 -4.37
N PRO A 296 -23.19 -0.50 -4.37
CA PRO A 296 -24.55 -0.70 -3.85
C PRO A 296 -24.68 -0.29 -2.39
N ALA A 297 -25.91 0.03 -1.96
CA ALA A 297 -26.21 0.45 -0.59
C ALA A 297 -25.77 -0.58 0.49
N GLU A 298 -25.77 -1.86 0.18
CA GLU A 298 -25.28 -2.90 1.09
C GLU A 298 -23.78 -2.74 1.37
N ASP A 299 -22.97 -2.53 0.33
CA ASP A 299 -21.53 -2.29 0.47
C ASP A 299 -21.27 -0.97 1.20
N GLN A 300 -22.03 0.10 0.89
CA GLN A 300 -21.94 1.36 1.61
C GLN A 300 -22.21 1.18 3.11
N ARG A 301 -23.21 0.38 3.51
CA ARG A 301 -23.48 0.07 4.93
C ARG A 301 -22.30 -0.69 5.56
N ARG A 302 -21.69 -1.61 4.82
CA ARG A 302 -20.50 -2.33 5.30
C ARG A 302 -19.30 -1.39 5.47
N GLU A 303 -19.08 -0.48 4.52
CA GLU A 303 -18.03 0.53 4.60
C GLU A 303 -18.26 1.50 5.77
N ALA A 304 -19.46 2.01 5.94
CA ALA A 304 -19.81 2.90 7.04
C ALA A 304 -19.60 2.22 8.41
N ALA A 305 -20.02 0.95 8.54
CA ALA A 305 -19.79 0.19 9.75
C ALA A 305 -18.29 -0.08 9.97
N ALA A 306 -17.52 -0.39 8.92
CA ALA A 306 -16.06 -0.55 9.02
C ALA A 306 -15.37 0.75 9.45
N ALA A 307 -15.77 1.90 8.90
CA ALA A 307 -15.26 3.20 9.30
C ALA A 307 -15.56 3.50 10.79
N ALA A 308 -16.77 3.22 11.26
CA ALA A 308 -17.15 3.40 12.67
C ALA A 308 -16.37 2.46 13.60
N LEU A 309 -16.15 1.19 13.21
CA LEU A 309 -15.43 0.20 14.01
C LEU A 309 -13.95 0.54 14.19
N CYS A 310 -13.28 1.13 13.18
CA CYS A 310 -11.91 1.64 13.37
C CYS A 310 -11.88 3.01 14.05
N GLY A 311 -13.03 3.69 14.15
CA GLY A 311 -13.20 4.94 14.87
C GLY A 311 -13.08 6.20 14.02
N ALA A 312 -13.14 6.11 12.71
CA ALA A 312 -13.22 7.29 11.84
C ALA A 312 -14.49 8.09 12.12
N LYS A 313 -14.40 9.41 12.02
CA LYS A 313 -15.50 10.34 12.28
C LYS A 313 -15.82 11.20 11.07
N VAL A 314 -14.94 11.23 10.07
CA VAL A 314 -15.12 11.98 8.82
C VAL A 314 -14.86 11.03 7.65
N LEU A 315 -15.74 11.10 6.65
CA LEU A 315 -15.55 10.51 5.34
C LEU A 315 -15.45 11.63 4.30
N ARG A 316 -14.35 11.67 3.55
CA ARG A 316 -14.20 12.54 2.39
C ARG A 316 -14.72 11.83 1.14
N GLU A 317 -15.70 12.43 0.44
CA GLU A 317 -16.39 11.86 -0.72
C GLU A 317 -16.77 12.95 -1.74
N ASP A 318 -16.82 12.60 -3.02
CA ASP A 318 -17.30 13.45 -4.10
C ASP A 318 -18.81 13.69 -4.03
N ALA A 319 -19.28 14.91 -4.23
CA ALA A 319 -20.69 15.19 -4.49
C ALA A 319 -21.17 14.52 -5.80
N GLY A 320 -20.28 14.46 -6.78
CA GLY A 320 -20.56 13.86 -8.08
C GLY A 320 -21.54 14.68 -8.90
N TRP A 321 -21.20 15.93 -9.25
CA TRP A 321 -22.08 16.88 -9.95
C TRP A 321 -22.81 16.27 -11.17
N GLY A 322 -22.09 15.49 -11.99
CA GLY A 322 -22.72 14.85 -13.16
C GLY A 322 -23.79 13.80 -12.81
N ARG A 323 -23.74 13.22 -11.59
CA ARG A 323 -24.81 12.34 -11.07
C ARG A 323 -25.97 13.13 -10.50
N ILE A 324 -25.66 14.19 -9.75
CA ILE A 324 -26.67 15.10 -9.16
C ILE A 324 -27.40 15.86 -10.26
N GLN A 325 -26.71 16.31 -11.29
CA GLN A 325 -27.27 17.11 -12.37
C GLN A 325 -26.83 16.57 -13.74
N PRO A 326 -27.46 15.48 -14.22
CA PRO A 326 -27.10 14.83 -15.48
C PRO A 326 -27.37 15.71 -16.72
N SER A 327 -28.26 16.69 -16.64
CA SER A 327 -28.49 17.73 -17.63
C SER A 327 -28.80 19.07 -16.94
N ARG A 328 -28.84 20.16 -17.67
CA ARG A 328 -29.07 21.52 -17.13
C ARG A 328 -30.37 21.62 -16.32
N GLU A 329 -31.39 20.89 -16.69
CA GLU A 329 -32.73 20.92 -16.08
C GLU A 329 -32.97 19.83 -15.05
N ALA A 330 -32.27 18.70 -15.15
CA ALA A 330 -32.53 17.50 -14.34
C ALA A 330 -31.65 17.49 -13.08
N TRP A 331 -32.31 17.28 -11.92
CA TRP A 331 -31.65 17.16 -10.60
C TRP A 331 -32.04 15.85 -9.94
N ASN A 332 -31.05 15.11 -9.45
CA ASN A 332 -31.23 13.87 -8.71
C ASN A 332 -30.17 13.76 -7.59
N PHE A 333 -30.61 13.82 -6.37
CA PHE A 333 -29.76 13.70 -5.17
C PHE A 333 -29.83 12.31 -4.51
N ASP A 334 -30.61 11.37 -5.01
CA ASP A 334 -30.95 10.12 -4.33
C ASP A 334 -29.70 9.33 -3.90
N SER A 335 -28.68 9.22 -4.77
CA SER A 335 -27.44 8.50 -4.46
C SER A 335 -26.66 9.16 -3.32
N LEU A 336 -26.55 10.48 -3.32
CA LEU A 336 -25.83 11.21 -2.28
C LEU A 336 -26.63 11.24 -0.97
N ASP A 337 -27.97 11.41 -1.05
CA ASP A 337 -28.87 11.32 0.11
C ASP A 337 -28.72 9.98 0.83
N GLU A 338 -28.67 8.88 0.08
CA GLU A 338 -28.48 7.56 0.64
C GLU A 338 -27.12 7.42 1.34
N THR A 339 -26.04 7.90 0.71
CA THR A 339 -24.69 7.90 1.31
C THR A 339 -24.64 8.72 2.60
N VAL A 340 -25.16 9.97 2.57
CA VAL A 340 -25.24 10.86 3.74
C VAL A 340 -26.00 10.18 4.88
N ARG A 341 -27.14 9.55 4.58
CA ARG A 341 -27.95 8.84 5.58
C ARG A 341 -27.18 7.63 6.16
N ILE A 342 -26.61 6.78 5.32
CA ILE A 342 -25.92 5.55 5.75
C ILE A 342 -24.74 5.87 6.66
N PHE A 343 -23.89 6.81 6.29
CA PHE A 343 -22.73 7.20 7.12
C PHE A 343 -23.17 7.98 8.35
N GLY A 344 -24.17 8.86 8.24
CA GLY A 344 -24.75 9.58 9.38
C GLY A 344 -25.34 8.65 10.45
N GLU A 345 -25.97 7.52 10.08
CA GLU A 345 -26.46 6.49 11.01
C GLU A 345 -25.33 5.86 11.82
N GLN A 346 -24.10 5.85 11.30
CA GLN A 346 -22.89 5.39 12.02
C GLN A 346 -22.19 6.54 12.78
N GLY A 347 -22.73 7.75 12.75
CA GLY A 347 -22.15 8.95 13.38
C GLY A 347 -20.91 9.48 12.68
N ILE A 348 -20.83 9.30 11.37
CA ILE A 348 -19.73 9.77 10.51
C ILE A 348 -20.23 10.98 9.73
N GLU A 349 -19.50 12.10 9.82
CA GLU A 349 -19.77 13.31 9.03
C GLU A 349 -19.12 13.18 7.64
N LEU A 350 -19.75 13.76 6.61
CA LEU A 350 -19.12 13.84 5.29
C LEU A 350 -18.35 15.16 5.18
N GLU A 351 -17.15 15.07 4.61
CA GLU A 351 -16.44 16.15 3.93
C GLU A 351 -16.74 15.99 2.45
N LEU A 352 -17.55 16.91 1.91
CA LEU A 352 -18.12 16.79 0.57
C LEU A 352 -17.37 17.66 -0.43
N ILE A 353 -16.85 17.05 -1.48
CA ILE A 353 -16.12 17.75 -2.55
C ILE A 353 -17.11 18.22 -3.62
N TYR A 354 -17.14 19.53 -3.90
CA TYR A 354 -17.81 20.05 -5.08
C TYR A 354 -17.00 19.70 -6.34
N SER A 355 -17.35 18.63 -7.04
CA SER A 355 -16.66 18.10 -8.24
C SER A 355 -17.60 17.19 -9.05
N TYR A 356 -17.32 16.89 -10.27
CA TYR A 356 -16.49 17.51 -11.32
C TYR A 356 -17.41 18.04 -12.42
N THR A 357 -16.89 18.88 -13.34
CA THR A 357 -17.68 19.47 -14.42
C THR A 357 -18.36 18.39 -15.27
N PRO A 358 -19.71 18.35 -15.39
CA PRO A 358 -20.37 17.47 -16.36
C PRO A 358 -20.28 18.08 -17.77
N ALA A 359 -20.39 17.26 -18.81
CA ALA A 359 -20.20 17.69 -20.21
C ALA A 359 -21.05 18.89 -20.63
N TRP A 360 -22.30 18.96 -20.13
CA TRP A 360 -23.23 20.05 -20.46
C TRP A 360 -22.86 21.40 -19.79
N ALA A 361 -22.05 21.37 -18.72
CA ALA A 361 -21.66 22.55 -17.94
C ALA A 361 -20.27 23.08 -18.29
N ILE A 362 -19.57 22.50 -19.27
CA ILE A 362 -18.28 23.03 -19.72
C ILE A 362 -18.48 24.44 -20.26
N ALA A 363 -17.67 25.39 -19.79
CA ALA A 363 -17.74 26.77 -20.24
C ALA A 363 -17.38 26.88 -21.74
N ALA A 364 -18.16 27.61 -22.49
CA ALA A 364 -17.97 27.75 -23.94
C ALA A 364 -16.66 28.50 -24.31
N ASP A 365 -16.18 29.36 -23.41
CA ASP A 365 -14.95 30.14 -23.56
C ASP A 365 -13.72 29.44 -22.96
N TRP A 366 -13.89 28.28 -22.34
CA TRP A 366 -12.76 27.56 -21.71
C TRP A 366 -11.77 27.04 -22.76
N LYS A 367 -10.51 27.28 -22.47
CA LYS A 367 -9.37 26.74 -23.21
C LYS A 367 -8.49 25.96 -22.23
N PRO A 368 -8.25 24.67 -22.50
CA PRO A 368 -7.39 23.86 -21.63
C PRO A 368 -5.95 24.39 -21.64
N LEU A 369 -5.29 24.37 -20.50
CA LEU A 369 -3.86 24.70 -20.40
C LEU A 369 -2.99 23.66 -21.11
N ASN A 370 -3.46 22.42 -21.12
CA ASN A 370 -2.83 21.31 -21.83
C ASN A 370 -3.88 20.55 -22.65
N GLU A 371 -3.84 20.70 -23.97
CA GLU A 371 -4.82 20.08 -24.89
C GLU A 371 -4.71 18.55 -24.88
N GLN A 372 -3.51 17.98 -24.68
CA GLN A 372 -3.30 16.53 -24.65
C GLN A 372 -3.90 15.88 -23.38
N ARG A 373 -4.05 16.66 -22.32
CA ARG A 373 -4.66 16.24 -21.03
C ARG A 373 -6.14 16.63 -20.93
N ARG A 374 -6.76 17.09 -22.00
CA ARG A 374 -8.17 17.51 -22.02
C ARG A 374 -9.12 16.37 -21.74
N GLN A 375 -9.94 16.52 -20.69
CA GLN A 375 -11.00 15.59 -20.32
C GLN A 375 -12.24 16.38 -19.87
N VAL A 376 -13.41 15.76 -19.85
CA VAL A 376 -14.65 16.41 -19.40
C VAL A 376 -14.55 16.84 -17.94
N HIS A 377 -14.13 15.95 -17.08
CA HIS A 377 -14.12 16.19 -15.63
C HIS A 377 -13.08 17.24 -15.19
N ASN A 378 -11.99 17.44 -15.92
CA ASN A 378 -10.96 18.43 -15.58
C ASN A 378 -11.16 19.79 -16.27
N SER A 379 -12.31 19.97 -16.94
CA SER A 379 -12.63 21.22 -17.62
C SER A 379 -13.18 22.28 -16.65
N ARG A 380 -12.94 23.56 -16.96
CA ARG A 380 -13.58 24.66 -16.25
C ARG A 380 -15.08 24.70 -16.52
N PRO A 381 -15.93 24.76 -15.46
CA PRO A 381 -17.36 24.90 -15.64
C PRO A 381 -17.76 26.33 -16.04
N ASP A 382 -18.97 26.44 -16.63
CA ASP A 382 -19.69 27.71 -16.67
C ASP A 382 -19.96 28.19 -15.24
N TYR A 383 -19.63 29.44 -14.92
CA TYR A 383 -19.68 29.96 -13.55
C TYR A 383 -21.09 30.09 -12.98
N GLU A 384 -22.12 30.30 -13.80
CA GLU A 384 -23.51 30.34 -13.33
C GLU A 384 -24.06 28.93 -13.07
N ALA A 385 -23.69 27.97 -13.91
CA ALA A 385 -24.01 26.57 -13.65
C ALA A 385 -23.30 26.08 -12.37
N TRP A 386 -22.04 26.46 -12.15
CA TRP A 386 -21.28 26.20 -10.92
C TRP A 386 -21.96 26.81 -9.69
N ARG A 387 -22.35 28.09 -9.78
CA ARG A 387 -23.06 28.80 -8.71
C ARG A 387 -24.34 28.07 -8.28
N GLU A 388 -25.16 27.68 -9.25
CA GLU A 388 -26.44 27.02 -8.97
C GLU A 388 -26.24 25.62 -8.39
N PHE A 389 -25.21 24.85 -8.87
CA PHE A 389 -24.86 23.56 -8.31
C PHE A 389 -24.43 23.68 -6.84
N VAL A 390 -23.48 24.58 -6.53
CA VAL A 390 -22.99 24.82 -5.16
C VAL A 390 -24.15 25.22 -4.26
N LYS A 391 -24.93 26.25 -4.66
CA LYS A 391 -26.05 26.78 -3.89
C LYS A 391 -27.07 25.69 -3.51
N ARG A 392 -27.48 24.86 -4.48
CA ARG A 392 -28.46 23.81 -4.22
C ARG A 392 -27.91 22.69 -3.36
N THR A 393 -26.66 22.28 -3.59
CA THR A 393 -26.01 21.25 -2.82
C THR A 393 -25.80 21.70 -1.37
N ALA A 394 -25.27 22.90 -1.14
CA ALA A 394 -25.11 23.47 0.20
C ALA A 394 -26.45 23.61 0.94
N ALA A 395 -27.49 24.14 0.28
CA ALA A 395 -28.82 24.31 0.86
C ALA A 395 -29.46 22.97 1.26
N ARG A 396 -29.28 21.93 0.44
CA ARG A 396 -29.82 20.60 0.72
C ARG A 396 -29.21 19.97 1.96
N TYR A 397 -27.89 20.07 2.12
CA TYR A 397 -27.15 19.37 3.17
C TYR A 397 -26.73 20.27 4.33
N ARG A 398 -27.26 21.48 4.45
CA ARG A 398 -26.86 22.48 5.47
C ARG A 398 -26.90 22.01 6.91
N ASP A 399 -27.77 21.04 7.22
CA ASP A 399 -27.96 20.50 8.57
C ASP A 399 -27.16 19.21 8.81
N GLN A 400 -26.74 18.50 7.73
CA GLN A 400 -26.04 17.24 7.78
C GLN A 400 -24.54 17.35 7.53
N ILE A 401 -24.12 18.24 6.61
CA ILE A 401 -22.72 18.37 6.18
C ILE A 401 -22.18 19.72 6.67
N ARG A 402 -21.03 19.65 7.35
CA ARG A 402 -20.30 20.81 7.85
C ARG A 402 -19.16 21.23 6.95
N PHE A 403 -18.52 20.30 6.24
CA PHE A 403 -17.30 20.51 5.47
C PHE A 403 -17.56 20.40 3.97
N PHE A 404 -17.28 21.48 3.24
CA PHE A 404 -17.41 21.51 1.78
C PHE A 404 -16.05 21.90 1.18
N GLU A 405 -15.45 20.98 0.44
CA GLU A 405 -14.21 21.19 -0.27
C GLU A 405 -14.48 21.66 -1.69
N VAL A 406 -13.73 22.65 -2.14
CA VAL A 406 -13.93 23.25 -3.47
C VAL A 406 -12.95 22.64 -4.45
N TRP A 407 -13.41 21.65 -5.20
CA TRP A 407 -12.62 20.89 -6.15
C TRP A 407 -11.62 19.92 -5.48
N ASN A 408 -11.08 18.98 -6.27
CA ASN A 408 -10.00 18.07 -5.89
C ASN A 408 -8.73 18.44 -6.65
N GLU A 409 -7.60 18.55 -5.96
CA GLU A 409 -6.25 18.73 -6.52
C GLU A 409 -6.19 19.73 -7.69
N PRO A 410 -6.52 21.02 -7.43
CA PRO A 410 -6.63 22.02 -8.49
C PRO A 410 -5.27 22.37 -9.14
N ASP A 411 -4.18 21.86 -8.61
CA ASP A 411 -2.82 21.97 -9.11
C ASP A 411 -2.36 20.76 -9.97
N LEU A 412 -3.23 19.77 -10.22
CA LEU A 412 -2.92 18.62 -11.08
C LEU A 412 -3.74 18.61 -12.37
N PHE A 413 -3.07 18.37 -13.52
CA PHE A 413 -3.75 18.20 -14.81
C PHE A 413 -4.76 17.07 -14.85
N SER A 414 -4.60 16.04 -14.01
CA SER A 414 -5.56 14.95 -13.92
C SER A 414 -6.94 15.42 -13.46
N PHE A 415 -7.02 16.48 -12.66
CA PHE A 415 -8.26 16.97 -12.07
C PHE A 415 -8.64 18.38 -12.50
N ALA A 416 -7.66 19.24 -12.85
CA ALA A 416 -7.92 20.61 -13.26
C ALA A 416 -7.05 21.00 -14.46
N ASN A 417 -7.66 21.49 -15.53
CA ASN A 417 -6.97 21.94 -16.74
C ASN A 417 -7.33 23.40 -17.06
N PHE A 418 -7.34 24.22 -16.01
CA PHE A 418 -7.66 25.64 -16.02
C PHE A 418 -6.75 26.41 -15.06
N THR A 419 -6.71 27.75 -15.18
CA THR A 419 -5.75 28.60 -14.48
C THR A 419 -6.06 28.77 -12.99
N ALA A 420 -5.08 29.24 -12.23
CA ALA A 420 -5.25 29.59 -10.83
C ALA A 420 -6.31 30.71 -10.63
N GLU A 421 -6.38 31.67 -11.58
CA GLU A 421 -7.40 32.73 -11.58
C GLU A 421 -8.81 32.17 -11.76
N GLU A 422 -8.96 31.21 -12.68
CA GLU A 422 -10.23 30.53 -12.94
C GLU A 422 -10.67 29.71 -11.72
N TYR A 423 -9.73 28.95 -11.12
CA TYR A 423 -9.99 28.23 -9.86
C TYR A 423 -10.37 29.21 -8.73
N LEU A 424 -9.62 30.29 -8.55
CA LEU A 424 -9.90 31.29 -7.53
C LEU A 424 -11.31 31.90 -7.67
N ARG A 425 -11.78 32.09 -8.91
CA ARG A 425 -13.14 32.55 -9.16
C ARG A 425 -14.17 31.48 -8.75
N MET A 426 -13.90 30.20 -9.03
CA MET A 426 -14.77 29.09 -8.58
C MET A 426 -14.82 29.02 -7.06
N LEU A 427 -13.68 29.15 -6.38
CA LEU A 427 -13.57 29.17 -4.91
C LEU A 427 -14.38 30.32 -4.32
N LYS A 428 -14.28 31.54 -4.86
CA LYS A 428 -15.04 32.70 -4.40
C LYS A 428 -16.55 32.49 -4.53
N ILE A 429 -17.01 31.99 -5.67
CA ILE A 429 -18.41 31.65 -5.88
C ILE A 429 -18.85 30.59 -4.87
N ALA A 430 -18.06 29.53 -4.69
CA ALA A 430 -18.40 28.44 -3.79
C ALA A 430 -18.47 28.91 -2.33
N GLY A 431 -17.50 29.70 -1.86
CA GLY A 431 -17.50 30.30 -0.53
C GLY A 431 -18.73 31.18 -0.28
N GLU A 432 -19.04 32.10 -1.18
CA GLU A 432 -20.21 32.99 -1.08
C GLU A 432 -21.53 32.21 -1.01
N GLU A 433 -21.72 31.26 -1.93
CA GLU A 433 -22.98 30.55 -2.00
C GLU A 433 -23.16 29.54 -0.85
N THR A 434 -22.06 28.86 -0.45
CA THR A 434 -22.09 27.93 0.67
C THR A 434 -22.41 28.65 1.97
N HIS A 435 -21.73 29.77 2.31
CA HIS A 435 -21.97 30.52 3.53
C HIS A 435 -23.40 31.15 3.57
N LYS A 436 -23.95 31.53 2.39
CA LYS A 436 -25.36 32.00 2.31
C LYS A 436 -26.35 30.85 2.53
N ALA A 437 -26.11 29.70 1.94
CA ALA A 437 -27.05 28.57 1.96
C ALA A 437 -26.95 27.74 3.25
N ALA A 438 -25.75 27.64 3.82
CA ALA A 438 -25.40 26.88 5.02
C ALA A 438 -24.46 27.71 5.93
N PRO A 439 -24.95 28.67 6.72
CA PRO A 439 -24.11 29.58 7.49
C PRO A 439 -23.20 28.92 8.54
N GLY A 440 -23.48 27.69 8.93
CA GLY A 440 -22.64 26.90 9.85
C GLY A 440 -21.63 25.97 9.17
N ALA A 441 -21.56 25.99 7.84
CA ALA A 441 -20.61 25.18 7.09
C ALA A 441 -19.23 25.85 7.04
N LEU A 442 -18.22 25.02 6.85
CA LEU A 442 -16.82 25.40 6.65
C LEU A 442 -16.40 25.03 5.23
N VAL A 443 -15.86 26.01 4.51
CA VAL A 443 -15.40 25.83 3.12
C VAL A 443 -13.91 25.56 3.12
N LEU A 444 -13.52 24.46 2.46
CA LEU A 444 -12.13 24.09 2.26
C LEU A 444 -11.67 24.53 0.85
N THR A 445 -10.38 24.90 0.74
CA THR A 445 -9.76 24.91 -0.59
C THR A 445 -9.76 23.50 -1.14
N GLY A 446 -9.57 23.30 -2.44
CA GLY A 446 -9.19 21.99 -2.99
C GLY A 446 -7.84 21.57 -2.40
N GLY A 447 -7.67 20.28 -2.14
CA GLY A 447 -6.43 19.75 -1.58
C GLY A 447 -5.25 19.93 -2.54
N TYR A 448 -4.20 20.62 -2.08
CA TYR A 448 -2.99 20.87 -2.87
C TYR A 448 -1.95 19.77 -2.67
N THR A 449 -1.32 19.32 -3.76
CA THR A 449 -0.49 18.10 -3.77
C THR A 449 1.01 18.34 -3.63
N CYS A 450 1.52 19.50 -3.98
CA CYS A 450 2.97 19.77 -4.08
C CYS A 450 3.75 18.74 -4.93
N MET A 451 3.11 18.14 -5.92
CA MET A 451 3.76 17.21 -6.86
C MET A 451 4.83 17.90 -7.70
N PRO A 452 5.80 17.16 -8.27
CA PRO A 452 6.79 17.70 -9.19
C PRO A 452 6.17 18.39 -10.40
N PRO A 453 6.83 19.39 -10.99
CA PRO A 453 6.28 20.23 -12.08
C PRO A 453 5.79 19.50 -13.33
N TYR A 454 6.28 18.30 -13.61
CA TYR A 454 5.83 17.54 -14.79
C TYR A 454 4.46 16.85 -14.60
N PHE A 455 3.96 16.73 -13.38
CA PHE A 455 2.60 16.28 -13.08
C PHE A 455 1.68 17.45 -12.74
N ALA A 456 2.21 18.50 -12.14
CA ALA A 456 1.47 19.64 -11.66
C ALA A 456 1.24 20.68 -12.76
N LEU A 457 0.18 21.46 -12.62
CA LEU A 457 -0.11 22.65 -13.43
C LEU A 457 0.96 23.71 -13.29
N ASN A 458 1.65 23.71 -12.18
CA ASN A 458 2.80 24.53 -11.95
C ASN A 458 3.52 24.26 -10.66
N ASP A 459 4.45 25.11 -10.45
CA ASP A 459 5.06 25.56 -9.25
C ASP A 459 4.00 25.95 -8.20
N GLN A 460 4.41 26.13 -6.99
CA GLN A 460 3.59 26.52 -5.85
C GLN A 460 2.78 27.84 -6.01
N LYS A 461 2.92 28.57 -7.11
CA LYS A 461 2.23 29.86 -7.34
C LYS A 461 0.71 29.71 -7.41
N HIS A 462 0.21 28.56 -7.88
CA HIS A 462 -1.22 28.29 -7.86
C HIS A 462 -1.76 28.31 -6.42
N GLN A 463 -1.11 27.55 -5.53
CA GLN A 463 -1.46 27.51 -4.12
C GLN A 463 -1.25 28.87 -3.43
N GLU A 464 -0.11 29.54 -3.67
CA GLU A 464 0.18 30.87 -3.12
C GLU A 464 -0.91 31.89 -3.48
N LYS A 465 -1.29 31.92 -4.76
CA LYS A 465 -2.35 32.81 -5.24
C LYS A 465 -3.69 32.53 -4.56
N THR A 466 -4.06 31.27 -4.48
CA THR A 466 -5.31 30.87 -3.82
C THR A 466 -5.33 31.28 -2.35
N LEU A 467 -4.24 31.05 -1.61
CA LEU A 467 -4.15 31.39 -0.19
C LEU A 467 -4.12 32.90 0.06
N ALA A 468 -3.51 33.67 -0.83
CA ALA A 468 -3.43 35.13 -0.72
C ALA A 468 -4.74 35.81 -1.13
N ASP A 469 -5.25 35.53 -2.34
CA ASP A 469 -6.34 36.28 -2.97
C ASP A 469 -7.74 35.66 -2.69
N GLY A 470 -7.77 34.43 -2.13
CA GLY A 470 -8.98 33.73 -1.72
C GLY A 470 -9.42 33.96 -0.28
N ARG A 471 -8.71 34.78 0.49
CA ARG A 471 -9.04 35.05 1.90
C ARG A 471 -10.48 35.55 2.07
N GLY A 472 -11.17 34.95 3.06
CA GLY A 472 -12.59 35.24 3.33
C GLY A 472 -13.57 34.44 2.50
N TYR A 473 -13.09 33.59 1.57
CA TYR A 473 -13.90 32.68 0.77
C TYR A 473 -13.65 31.22 1.10
N TYR A 474 -12.61 30.89 1.88
CA TYR A 474 -12.36 29.58 2.48
C TYR A 474 -12.07 29.74 3.99
N ASP A 475 -12.42 28.72 4.74
CA ASP A 475 -12.23 28.63 6.20
C ASP A 475 -11.07 27.71 6.56
N ILE A 476 -10.77 26.71 5.71
CA ILE A 476 -9.73 25.71 5.95
C ILE A 476 -8.89 25.54 4.67
N HIS A 477 -7.58 25.46 4.84
CA HIS A 477 -6.65 25.12 3.78
C HIS A 477 -6.48 23.59 3.73
N ALA A 478 -6.92 22.94 2.68
CA ALA A 478 -6.78 21.50 2.44
C ALA A 478 -5.43 21.16 1.77
N PHE A 479 -4.81 20.06 2.20
CA PHE A 479 -3.51 19.63 1.70
C PHE A 479 -3.45 18.10 1.54
N HIS A 480 -2.97 17.64 0.38
CA HIS A 480 -2.75 16.23 0.06
C HIS A 480 -1.27 15.86 0.11
N GLY A 481 -0.98 14.64 0.51
CA GLY A 481 0.39 14.14 0.51
C GLY A 481 0.47 12.63 0.53
N HIS A 482 0.90 12.05 -0.58
CA HIS A 482 1.12 10.61 -0.74
C HIS A 482 2.59 10.25 -0.49
N GLY A 483 2.88 8.95 -0.39
CA GLY A 483 4.20 8.43 -0.16
C GLY A 483 4.67 8.45 1.30
N PRO A 484 5.94 8.04 1.55
CA PRO A 484 6.50 7.88 2.87
C PRO A 484 6.79 9.23 3.56
N LEU A 485 7.04 9.19 4.88
CA LEU A 485 7.24 10.41 5.69
C LEU A 485 8.42 11.27 5.20
N GLU A 486 9.49 10.67 4.74
CA GLU A 486 10.68 11.38 4.23
C GLU A 486 10.40 12.24 2.98
N HIS A 487 9.37 11.91 2.21
CA HIS A 487 8.87 12.73 1.11
C HIS A 487 7.81 13.74 1.58
N TYR A 488 6.97 13.34 2.51
CA TYR A 488 5.87 14.13 3.03
C TYR A 488 6.34 15.28 3.93
N ALA A 489 7.26 15.03 4.86
CA ALA A 489 7.68 16.02 5.85
C ALA A 489 8.25 17.32 5.23
N PRO A 490 9.17 17.28 4.22
CA PRO A 490 9.64 18.48 3.57
C PRO A 490 8.55 19.27 2.83
N GLN A 491 7.49 18.62 2.35
CA GLN A 491 6.35 19.27 1.70
C GLN A 491 5.55 20.08 2.73
N ILE A 492 5.26 19.47 3.89
CA ILE A 492 4.55 20.15 4.98
C ILE A 492 5.36 21.34 5.50
N GLU A 493 6.67 21.19 5.69
CA GLU A 493 7.54 22.29 6.14
C GLU A 493 7.52 23.47 5.16
N ARG A 494 7.60 23.19 3.84
CA ARG A 494 7.47 24.24 2.82
C ARG A 494 6.09 24.89 2.80
N MET A 495 5.03 24.11 2.93
CA MET A 495 3.66 24.60 2.98
C MET A 495 3.45 25.51 4.20
N ILE A 496 3.96 25.14 5.37
CA ILE A 496 3.89 25.95 6.59
C ILE A 496 4.64 27.28 6.41
N ALA A 497 5.88 27.23 5.91
CA ALA A 497 6.67 28.43 5.64
C ALA A 497 5.98 29.37 4.63
N MET A 498 5.31 28.83 3.61
CA MET A 498 4.49 29.61 2.68
C MET A 498 3.32 30.29 3.40
N ARG A 499 2.58 29.56 4.23
CA ARG A 499 1.45 30.09 4.99
C ARG A 499 1.88 31.22 5.95
N GLU A 500 3.00 31.04 6.64
CA GLU A 500 3.60 32.07 7.52
C GLU A 500 3.96 33.32 6.73
N ARG A 501 4.68 33.16 5.62
CA ARG A 501 5.06 34.27 4.72
C ARG A 501 3.85 35.03 4.18
N LEU A 502 2.78 34.37 3.88
CA LEU A 502 1.53 34.94 3.40
C LEU A 502 0.64 35.44 4.53
N GLY A 503 0.92 35.16 5.81
CA GLY A 503 0.06 35.49 6.95
C GLY A 503 -1.30 34.82 6.90
N VAL A 504 -1.37 33.53 6.53
CA VAL A 504 -2.61 32.74 6.46
C VAL A 504 -3.00 32.28 7.85
N ALA A 505 -4.08 32.86 8.39
CA ALA A 505 -4.61 32.50 9.71
C ALA A 505 -5.57 31.29 9.70
N ALA A 506 -6.20 30.98 8.56
CA ALA A 506 -7.07 29.81 8.43
C ALA A 506 -6.32 28.52 8.83
N PRO A 507 -6.94 27.60 9.60
CA PRO A 507 -6.32 26.31 9.89
C PRO A 507 -6.03 25.49 8.61
N TRP A 508 -5.21 24.45 8.74
CA TRP A 508 -5.00 23.53 7.63
C TRP A 508 -5.36 22.09 8.02
N TRP A 509 -5.72 21.30 7.04
CA TRP A 509 -6.14 19.91 7.20
C TRP A 509 -5.42 19.02 6.18
N ALA A 510 -4.77 17.97 6.65
CA ALA A 510 -4.26 16.88 5.81
C ALA A 510 -5.44 15.97 5.43
N ASN A 511 -6.25 16.43 4.47
CA ASN A 511 -7.55 15.82 4.17
C ASN A 511 -7.49 14.70 3.11
N GLU A 512 -6.30 14.44 2.55
CA GLU A 512 -6.01 13.22 1.81
C GLU A 512 -4.53 12.87 1.91
N THR A 513 -4.23 11.70 2.47
CA THR A 513 -2.86 11.21 2.60
C THR A 513 -2.83 9.71 2.37
N ALA A 514 -1.81 9.22 1.70
CA ALA A 514 -1.71 7.79 1.40
C ALA A 514 -0.28 7.26 1.39
N GLU A 515 -0.19 5.95 1.49
CA GLU A 515 0.93 5.12 1.09
C GLU A 515 0.37 3.78 0.63
N THR A 516 0.83 3.27 -0.50
CA THR A 516 0.35 2.00 -1.01
C THR A 516 1.09 0.81 -0.38
N SER A 517 0.35 -0.25 -0.06
CA SER A 517 0.98 -1.48 0.42
C SER A 517 1.79 -2.22 -0.65
N VAL A 518 1.68 -1.86 -1.92
CA VAL A 518 2.48 -2.43 -3.02
C VAL A 518 3.97 -2.16 -2.81
N PHE A 519 4.34 -0.92 -2.42
CA PHE A 519 5.75 -0.55 -2.28
C PHE A 519 6.35 -0.87 -0.91
N VAL A 520 5.56 -0.76 0.16
CA VAL A 520 6.07 -0.84 1.54
C VAL A 520 5.54 -2.04 2.32
N GLY A 521 4.70 -2.87 1.71
CA GLY A 521 3.95 -3.90 2.40
C GLY A 521 2.92 -3.34 3.38
N GLU A 522 2.06 -4.17 3.93
CA GLU A 522 1.02 -3.72 4.87
C GLU A 522 1.58 -3.20 6.20
N ALA A 523 2.69 -3.76 6.67
CA ALA A 523 3.36 -3.28 7.90
C ALA A 523 3.97 -1.89 7.70
N GLY A 524 4.62 -1.64 6.56
CA GLY A 524 5.14 -0.33 6.19
C GLY A 524 4.03 0.70 6.01
N GLN A 525 2.91 0.32 5.36
CA GLN A 525 1.73 1.16 5.22
C GLN A 525 1.17 1.59 6.59
N ALA A 526 1.06 0.66 7.53
CA ALA A 526 0.57 0.92 8.89
C ALA A 526 1.53 1.83 9.70
N ALA A 527 2.83 1.62 9.59
CA ALA A 527 3.83 2.48 10.20
C ALA A 527 3.83 3.90 9.61
N THR A 528 3.64 4.02 8.29
CA THR A 528 3.55 5.30 7.58
C THR A 528 2.31 6.10 8.02
N LEU A 529 1.15 5.45 8.17
CA LEU A 529 -0.03 6.09 8.75
C LEU A 529 0.28 6.74 10.11
N TRP A 530 0.85 5.96 11.05
CA TRP A 530 1.20 6.48 12.37
C TRP A 530 2.11 7.70 12.29
N LYS A 531 3.20 7.57 11.56
CA LYS A 531 4.22 8.63 11.42
C LYS A 531 3.64 9.91 10.81
N LYS A 532 2.94 9.80 9.68
CA LYS A 532 2.38 10.97 8.99
C LYS A 532 1.26 11.64 9.78
N LEU A 533 0.39 10.89 10.43
CA LEU A 533 -0.69 11.43 11.25
C LEU A 533 -0.14 12.27 12.41
N PHE A 534 0.78 11.71 13.20
CA PHE A 534 1.35 12.44 14.34
C PHE A 534 2.26 13.59 13.91
N PHE A 535 2.97 13.46 12.80
CA PHE A 535 3.73 14.55 12.21
C PHE A 535 2.82 15.71 11.78
N SER A 536 1.71 15.42 11.09
CA SER A 536 0.73 16.43 10.67
C SER A 536 0.10 17.14 11.87
N TRP A 537 -0.31 16.37 12.88
CA TRP A 537 -0.90 16.93 14.10
C TRP A 537 0.08 17.82 14.86
N ALA A 538 1.32 17.37 15.02
CA ALA A 538 2.37 18.18 15.65
C ALA A 538 2.72 19.47 14.90
N ASN A 539 2.45 19.52 13.59
CA ASN A 539 2.63 20.69 12.75
C ASN A 539 1.34 21.51 12.53
N GLY A 540 0.33 21.33 13.40
CA GLY A 540 -0.86 22.17 13.47
C GLY A 540 -1.99 21.79 12.50
N SER A 541 -1.98 20.58 11.92
CA SER A 541 -3.15 20.09 11.20
C SER A 541 -4.31 19.88 12.16
N ILE A 542 -5.50 20.28 11.75
CA ILE A 542 -6.73 20.07 12.54
C ILE A 542 -7.34 18.68 12.35
N GLY A 543 -6.86 17.92 11.39
CA GLY A 543 -7.33 16.57 11.09
C GLY A 543 -6.42 15.81 10.14
N TYR A 544 -6.72 14.55 9.93
CA TYR A 544 -5.96 13.67 9.07
C TYR A 544 -6.89 12.61 8.46
N ASN A 545 -7.01 12.60 7.12
CA ASN A 545 -7.75 11.58 6.39
C ASN A 545 -6.77 10.65 5.67
N TRP A 546 -6.98 9.36 5.84
CA TRP A 546 -6.25 8.34 5.09
C TRP A 546 -6.98 7.99 3.80
N TYR A 547 -6.30 8.01 2.67
CA TYR A 547 -6.78 7.48 1.40
C TYR A 547 -6.24 6.05 1.22
N ASP A 548 -7.12 5.00 1.22
CA ASP A 548 -8.56 5.11 1.39
C ASP A 548 -9.05 4.10 2.45
N LEU A 549 -10.34 4.09 2.71
CA LEU A 549 -10.93 3.10 3.63
C LEU A 549 -10.89 1.70 3.00
N ARG A 550 -11.32 1.57 1.75
CA ARG A 550 -11.47 0.31 1.02
C ARG A 550 -10.72 0.37 -0.30
N ASN A 551 -9.88 -0.62 -0.56
CA ASN A 551 -9.17 -0.77 -1.83
C ASN A 551 -10.09 -0.55 -3.03
N ASP A 552 -9.69 0.25 -4.00
CA ASP A 552 -10.50 0.57 -5.20
C ASP A 552 -10.68 -0.62 -6.16
N GLY A 553 -9.93 -1.70 -5.98
CA GLY A 553 -10.03 -2.89 -6.82
C GLY A 553 -9.33 -4.11 -6.24
N PHE A 554 -9.16 -5.14 -7.08
CA PHE A 554 -8.70 -6.47 -6.68
C PHE A 554 -7.26 -6.78 -7.08
N ASP A 555 -6.66 -6.01 -7.99
CA ASP A 555 -5.31 -6.29 -8.47
C ASP A 555 -4.28 -5.94 -7.38
N PRO A 556 -3.59 -6.94 -6.80
CA PRO A 556 -2.61 -6.69 -5.73
C PRO A 556 -1.36 -5.96 -6.22
N ARG A 557 -1.16 -5.83 -7.53
CA ARG A 557 -0.03 -5.14 -8.15
C ARG A 557 -0.36 -3.70 -8.51
N ASN A 558 -1.62 -3.36 -8.66
CA ASN A 558 -2.02 -2.00 -9.03
C ASN A 558 -1.95 -1.09 -7.81
N VAL A 559 -1.17 -0.02 -7.89
CA VAL A 559 -0.97 0.97 -6.83
C VAL A 559 -2.29 1.54 -6.32
N GLU A 560 -3.18 1.95 -7.24
CA GLU A 560 -4.48 2.54 -6.92
C GLU A 560 -5.44 1.55 -6.22
N ASN A 561 -5.24 0.25 -6.44
CA ASN A 561 -6.05 -0.78 -5.80
C ASN A 561 -5.57 -1.18 -4.40
N ASN A 562 -4.51 -0.55 -3.86
CA ASN A 562 -3.86 -1.04 -2.64
C ASN A 562 -3.59 0.03 -1.57
N PHE A 563 -4.22 1.19 -1.66
CA PHE A 563 -4.17 2.22 -0.62
C PHE A 563 -5.06 1.91 0.60
N GLY A 564 -6.09 1.08 0.41
CA GLY A 564 -7.13 0.81 1.40
C GLY A 564 -6.65 0.30 2.75
N MET A 565 -7.42 0.62 3.78
CA MET A 565 -7.29 0.03 5.12
C MET A 565 -7.91 -1.36 5.20
N ILE A 566 -8.88 -1.63 4.33
CA ILE A 566 -9.46 -2.95 4.08
C ILE A 566 -9.34 -3.29 2.60
N THR A 567 -9.33 -4.58 2.28
CA THR A 567 -9.34 -5.03 0.87
C THR A 567 -10.67 -4.71 0.21
N HIS A 568 -10.71 -4.83 -1.13
CA HIS A 568 -11.97 -4.65 -1.87
C HIS A 568 -13.07 -5.63 -1.41
N ASP A 569 -12.70 -6.83 -0.95
CA ASP A 569 -13.60 -7.87 -0.40
C ASP A 569 -13.87 -7.72 1.09
N PHE A 570 -13.51 -6.58 1.69
CA PHE A 570 -13.74 -6.30 3.10
C PHE A 570 -12.92 -7.14 4.10
N PHE A 571 -11.72 -7.52 3.74
CA PHE A 571 -10.77 -8.08 4.69
C PHE A 571 -9.91 -6.98 5.31
N PRO A 572 -9.72 -6.94 6.64
CA PRO A 572 -8.86 -5.94 7.27
C PRO A 572 -7.40 -6.13 6.85
N LYS A 573 -6.70 -5.04 6.53
CA LYS A 573 -5.25 -4.98 6.37
C LYS A 573 -4.60 -4.56 7.69
N ALA A 574 -3.27 -4.69 7.81
CA ALA A 574 -2.55 -4.35 9.05
C ALA A 574 -2.79 -2.90 9.51
N ILE A 575 -2.96 -1.98 8.59
CA ILE A 575 -3.23 -0.57 8.87
C ILE A 575 -4.58 -0.34 9.59
N TYR A 576 -5.58 -1.21 9.40
CA TYR A 576 -6.91 -1.05 9.98
C TYR A 576 -6.92 -1.11 11.52
N PRO A 577 -6.37 -2.15 12.18
CA PRO A 577 -6.25 -2.15 13.65
C PRO A 577 -5.29 -1.08 14.16
N VAL A 578 -4.29 -0.63 13.37
CA VAL A 578 -3.39 0.46 13.76
C VAL A 578 -4.12 1.80 13.81
N TYR A 579 -4.95 2.11 12.82
CA TYR A 579 -5.82 3.30 12.85
C TYR A 579 -6.73 3.29 14.08
N ASN A 580 -7.34 2.15 14.39
CA ASN A 580 -8.15 1.98 15.60
C ASN A 580 -7.33 2.24 16.88
N THR A 581 -6.09 1.75 16.98
CA THR A 581 -5.19 1.99 18.11
C THR A 581 -4.93 3.49 18.31
N ILE A 582 -4.65 4.21 17.22
CA ILE A 582 -4.44 5.66 17.28
C ILE A 582 -5.70 6.36 17.82
N VAL A 583 -6.84 6.10 17.19
CA VAL A 583 -8.09 6.76 17.55
C VAL A 583 -8.49 6.47 19.01
N ARG A 584 -8.43 5.22 19.45
CA ARG A 584 -8.81 4.85 20.82
C ARG A 584 -7.95 5.52 21.87
N ASN A 585 -6.64 5.60 21.64
CA ASN A 585 -5.73 6.20 22.60
C ASN A 585 -5.74 7.73 22.56
N PHE A 586 -5.76 8.33 21.37
CA PHE A 586 -5.52 9.78 21.20
C PHE A 586 -6.79 10.62 20.94
N ARG A 587 -7.96 10.05 20.66
CA ARG A 587 -9.19 10.85 20.53
C ARG A 587 -9.44 11.68 21.80
N GLY A 588 -9.66 13.00 21.62
CA GLY A 588 -9.81 13.95 22.70
C GLY A 588 -8.49 14.33 23.41
N ALA A 589 -7.36 13.97 22.84
CA ALA A 589 -6.08 14.51 23.25
C ALA A 589 -5.78 15.81 22.52
N GLU A 590 -4.99 16.66 23.12
CA GLU A 590 -4.46 17.91 22.55
C GLU A 590 -2.95 17.80 22.41
N PHE A 591 -2.41 18.28 21.30
CA PHE A 591 -0.96 18.34 21.11
C PHE A 591 -0.37 19.36 22.09
N ASP A 592 0.62 18.92 22.87
CA ASP A 592 1.31 19.75 23.83
C ASP A 592 2.61 20.31 23.22
N ARG A 593 3.53 19.42 22.83
CA ARG A 593 4.79 19.83 22.18
C ARG A 593 5.56 18.66 21.54
N ALA A 594 6.46 19.02 20.63
CA ALA A 594 7.55 18.13 20.19
C ALA A 594 8.69 18.13 21.23
N LEU A 595 9.37 17.00 21.38
CA LEU A 595 10.50 16.83 22.28
C LEU A 595 11.80 16.73 21.45
N ASP A 596 12.23 17.86 20.88
CA ASP A 596 13.29 17.96 19.86
C ASP A 596 14.72 17.81 20.41
N ARG A 597 14.87 17.45 21.70
CA ARG A 597 16.17 17.34 22.36
C ARG A 597 17.07 16.25 21.78
N PHE A 598 16.48 15.24 21.13
CA PHE A 598 17.19 14.07 20.65
C PHE A 598 17.16 14.03 19.12
N PRO A 599 18.29 14.30 18.44
CA PRO A 599 18.36 14.25 16.99
C PRO A 599 17.88 12.91 16.43
N ALA A 600 17.19 12.93 15.31
CA ALA A 600 16.58 11.81 14.62
C ALA A 600 15.46 11.06 15.39
N LEU A 601 15.16 11.41 16.64
CA LEU A 601 13.96 10.92 17.30
C LEU A 601 12.80 11.89 17.07
N ARG A 602 11.67 11.35 16.64
CA ARG A 602 10.40 12.06 16.64
C ARG A 602 9.64 11.63 17.89
N LEU A 603 9.46 12.56 18.81
CA LEU A 603 8.75 12.35 20.06
C LEU A 603 7.74 13.49 20.25
N TYR A 604 6.47 13.14 20.20
CA TYR A 604 5.35 14.08 20.31
C TYR A 604 4.57 13.81 21.58
N ARG A 605 4.40 14.85 22.38
CA ARG A 605 3.64 14.78 23.64
C ARG A 605 2.25 15.36 23.45
N PHE A 606 1.28 14.69 24.02
CA PHE A 606 -0.14 15.06 24.01
C PHE A 606 -0.68 15.06 25.43
N GLN A 607 -1.71 15.86 25.69
CA GLN A 607 -2.47 15.92 26.93
C GLN A 607 -3.88 15.38 26.71
N LYS A 608 -4.32 14.43 27.56
CA LYS A 608 -5.70 13.90 27.54
C LYS A 608 -6.25 13.88 28.96
N GLY A 609 -6.96 14.92 29.36
CA GLY A 609 -7.35 15.12 30.75
C GLY A 609 -6.14 15.18 31.68
N LYS A 610 -6.04 14.26 32.65
CA LYS A 610 -4.90 14.14 33.57
C LYS A 610 -3.78 13.21 33.05
N ARG A 611 -3.95 12.59 31.90
CA ARG A 611 -2.98 11.68 31.30
C ARG A 611 -2.14 12.40 30.26
N ARG A 612 -0.88 12.01 30.16
CA ARG A 612 0.03 12.38 29.08
C ARG A 612 0.25 11.18 28.17
N LEU A 613 0.29 11.46 26.89
CA LEU A 613 0.55 10.46 25.86
C LEU A 613 1.79 10.90 25.08
N LEU A 614 2.63 9.92 24.73
CA LEU A 614 3.72 10.13 23.79
C LEU A 614 3.47 9.27 22.56
N ALA A 615 3.68 9.85 21.38
CA ALA A 615 3.86 9.10 20.14
C ALA A 615 5.31 9.27 19.70
N GLY A 616 6.00 8.16 19.41
CA GLY A 616 7.43 8.26 19.12
C GLY A 616 7.97 7.18 18.20
N TRP A 617 9.01 7.55 17.44
CA TRP A 617 9.80 6.65 16.60
C TRP A 617 11.19 7.24 16.34
N ASN A 618 12.06 6.41 15.78
CA ASN A 618 13.39 6.78 15.37
C ASN A 618 13.43 6.87 13.83
N ASP A 619 13.65 8.08 13.29
CA ASP A 619 13.75 8.31 11.85
C ASP A 619 15.14 8.01 11.27
N SER A 620 16.15 7.80 12.11
CA SER A 620 17.48 7.49 11.59
C SER A 620 17.52 6.13 10.91
N PRO A 621 17.92 6.05 9.64
CA PRO A 621 18.09 4.78 8.93
C PRO A 621 19.24 3.94 9.55
N ASP A 622 20.20 4.60 10.21
CA ASP A 622 21.41 4.00 10.76
C ASP A 622 21.31 3.70 12.27
N SER A 623 20.14 3.85 12.87
CA SER A 623 19.97 3.55 14.29
C SER A 623 18.78 2.64 14.56
N GLY A 624 18.97 1.70 15.46
CA GLY A 624 17.91 0.79 15.93
C GLY A 624 17.06 1.40 17.05
N THR A 625 16.83 0.64 18.11
CA THR A 625 16.12 1.11 19.30
C THR A 625 17.06 1.90 20.21
N ARG A 626 16.66 3.11 20.59
CA ARG A 626 17.32 3.98 21.57
C ARG A 626 16.55 3.95 22.90
N LEU A 627 17.23 4.18 24.01
CA LEU A 627 16.62 4.27 25.34
C LEU A 627 16.67 5.71 25.82
N ILE A 628 15.53 6.29 26.12
CA ILE A 628 15.45 7.66 26.63
C ILE A 628 14.99 7.64 28.09
N ALA A 629 15.73 8.27 28.97
CA ALA A 629 15.37 8.46 30.35
C ALA A 629 14.46 9.68 30.54
N PHE A 630 13.35 9.49 31.25
CA PHE A 630 12.40 10.55 31.60
C PHE A 630 12.23 10.60 33.14
N THR A 631 11.91 11.80 33.64
CA THR A 631 11.42 11.93 35.02
C THR A 631 10.04 11.30 35.10
N ALA A 632 9.78 10.52 36.15
CA ALA A 632 8.51 9.82 36.35
C ALA A 632 7.76 10.21 37.62
N GLY A 633 8.39 10.89 38.52
CA GLY A 633 7.82 11.18 39.85
C GLY A 633 7.29 9.89 40.53
N ALA A 634 6.05 9.96 41.05
CA ALA A 634 5.29 8.82 41.57
C ALA A 634 4.37 8.16 40.50
N GLY A 635 4.47 8.57 39.22
CA GLY A 635 3.59 8.12 38.14
C GLY A 635 3.86 6.71 37.67
N LYS A 636 2.91 6.19 36.88
CA LYS A 636 3.02 4.91 36.19
C LYS A 636 3.00 5.15 34.69
N GLY A 637 3.70 4.31 33.93
CA GLY A 637 3.72 4.37 32.47
C GLY A 637 3.47 3.00 31.87
N GLU A 638 2.82 3.00 30.71
CA GLU A 638 2.66 1.83 29.87
C GLU A 638 3.06 2.19 28.45
N ARG A 639 3.86 1.34 27.84
CA ARG A 639 4.14 1.40 26.39
C ARG A 639 3.13 0.52 25.66
N PHE A 640 2.65 0.97 24.51
CA PHE A 640 1.83 0.17 23.61
C PHE A 640 2.40 0.21 22.17
N ASP A 641 2.32 -0.93 21.51
CA ASP A 641 2.73 -1.06 20.11
C ASP A 641 1.62 -0.57 19.15
N LEU A 642 1.84 -0.69 17.85
CA LEU A 642 0.90 -0.29 16.81
C LEU A 642 -0.49 -0.95 16.94
N PHE A 643 -0.58 -2.10 17.58
CA PHE A 643 -1.80 -2.89 17.75
C PHE A 643 -2.43 -2.79 19.15
N ASP A 644 -1.98 -1.85 19.98
CA ASP A 644 -2.42 -1.67 21.39
C ASP A 644 -2.07 -2.86 22.31
N ASN A 645 -0.98 -3.59 22.01
CA ASN A 645 -0.41 -4.52 22.98
C ASN A 645 0.40 -3.75 24.01
N ARG A 646 0.00 -3.82 25.26
CA ARG A 646 0.52 -2.98 26.35
C ARG A 646 1.56 -3.70 27.20
N SER A 647 2.56 -2.95 27.61
CA SER A 647 3.57 -3.39 28.56
C SER A 647 3.88 -2.30 29.58
N PRO A 648 3.95 -2.63 30.88
CA PRO A 648 4.29 -1.65 31.90
C PRO A 648 5.74 -1.19 31.76
N LEU A 649 5.99 0.09 32.04
CA LEU A 649 7.33 0.66 32.12
C LEU A 649 7.80 0.65 33.59
N ALA A 650 9.00 0.11 33.84
CA ALA A 650 9.60 0.11 35.14
C ALA A 650 10.07 1.53 35.54
N VAL A 651 9.74 1.94 36.76
CA VAL A 651 10.15 3.22 37.34
C VAL A 651 11.11 2.94 38.54
N ALA A 652 12.26 3.58 38.55
CA ALA A 652 13.22 3.50 39.64
C ALA A 652 13.86 4.89 39.90
N GLY A 653 13.99 5.30 41.14
CA GLY A 653 14.58 6.60 41.49
C GLY A 653 13.91 7.77 40.86
N GLY A 654 12.58 7.72 40.64
CA GLY A 654 11.82 8.78 39.92
C GLY A 654 12.14 8.90 38.42
N THR A 655 12.72 7.86 37.82
CA THR A 655 13.13 7.82 36.43
C THR A 655 12.52 6.60 35.76
N VAL A 656 12.18 6.72 34.48
CA VAL A 656 11.71 5.67 33.58
C VAL A 656 12.54 5.65 32.33
N LEU A 657 12.72 4.46 31.72
CA LEU A 657 13.32 4.31 30.39
C LEU A 657 12.23 4.02 29.35
N ILE A 658 12.21 4.82 28.31
CA ILE A 658 11.30 4.65 27.17
C ILE A 658 12.13 4.18 25.97
N PRO A 659 11.89 2.96 25.45
CA PRO A 659 12.51 2.49 24.22
C PRO A 659 11.83 3.11 23.02
N VAL A 660 12.62 3.71 22.12
CA VAL A 660 12.19 4.37 20.88
C VAL A 660 12.88 3.70 19.70
N GLY A 661 12.15 2.90 18.95
CA GLY A 661 12.64 2.15 17.79
C GLY A 661 12.20 2.76 16.47
N ARG A 662 12.61 2.13 15.37
CA ARG A 662 12.13 2.49 14.02
C ARG A 662 10.63 2.24 13.85
N GLU A 663 10.14 1.15 14.48
CA GLU A 663 8.72 0.89 14.57
C GLU A 663 8.09 1.88 15.57
N PRO A 664 7.07 2.63 15.13
CA PRO A 664 6.39 3.59 15.99
C PRO A 664 5.73 2.93 17.19
N ALA A 665 5.64 3.67 18.28
CA ALA A 665 4.95 3.23 19.49
C ALA A 665 4.33 4.39 20.24
N GLY A 666 3.34 4.09 21.06
CA GLY A 666 2.76 5.02 22.01
C GLY A 666 3.19 4.72 23.44
N VAL A 667 3.14 5.75 24.28
CA VAL A 667 3.31 5.61 25.74
C VAL A 667 2.19 6.39 26.43
N GLU A 668 1.53 5.75 27.38
CA GLU A 668 0.55 6.38 28.26
C GLU A 668 1.18 6.60 29.63
N LEU A 669 1.11 7.83 30.14
CA LEU A 669 1.76 8.29 31.34
C LEU A 669 0.76 8.91 32.31
N SER A 670 0.82 8.50 33.58
CA SER A 670 0.00 9.09 34.65
C SER A 670 0.88 9.80 35.68
N GLY A 671 0.37 10.87 36.30
CA GLY A 671 1.11 11.65 37.27
C GLY A 671 1.93 12.79 36.69
N ASP A 672 2.64 13.52 37.55
CA ASP A 672 3.46 14.68 37.20
C ASP A 672 4.89 14.30 36.81
N GLY A 673 5.57 15.21 36.12
CA GLY A 673 6.95 14.98 35.64
C GLY A 673 6.93 14.65 34.13
N TRP A 674 7.54 13.55 33.73
CA TRP A 674 7.61 13.07 32.35
C TRP A 674 8.34 14.03 31.40
N GLU A 675 9.42 14.61 31.92
CA GLU A 675 10.36 15.41 31.11
C GLU A 675 11.56 14.57 30.70
N PRO A 676 12.03 14.71 29.44
CA PRO A 676 13.20 14.00 28.99
C PRO A 676 14.47 14.44 29.70
N LEU A 677 15.21 13.51 30.28
CA LEU A 677 16.47 13.74 30.99
C LEU A 677 17.68 13.60 30.08
N CYS A 678 17.89 12.38 29.58
CA CYS A 678 19.07 12.03 28.79
C CYS A 678 18.84 10.73 28.01
N GLU A 679 19.81 10.40 27.21
CA GLU A 679 20.01 9.08 26.62
C GLU A 679 21.14 8.37 27.39
N PRO A 680 20.83 7.40 28.27
CA PRO A 680 21.84 6.81 29.17
C PRO A 680 22.98 6.11 28.45
N VAL A 681 22.72 5.60 27.21
CA VAL A 681 23.73 5.01 26.34
C VAL A 681 23.54 5.56 24.93
N LEU A 682 24.46 6.41 24.49
CA LEU A 682 24.46 7.00 23.15
C LEU A 682 25.68 6.50 22.37
N PRO A 683 25.50 5.74 21.27
CA PRO A 683 26.57 5.39 20.38
C PRO A 683 27.13 6.61 19.65
N LEU A 684 28.46 6.74 19.60
CA LEU A 684 29.15 7.85 18.94
C LEU A 684 29.70 7.40 17.57
N GLY A 685 28.84 6.93 16.71
CA GLY A 685 29.16 6.50 15.36
C GLY A 685 28.54 5.13 15.02
N PRO A 686 28.56 4.76 13.75
CA PRO A 686 28.03 3.48 13.30
C PRO A 686 28.92 2.33 13.75
N ALA A 687 28.28 1.25 14.20
CA ALA A 687 29.00 0.01 14.48
C ALA A 687 29.41 -0.67 13.16
N THR A 688 30.65 -1.13 13.08
CA THR A 688 31.14 -1.97 11.97
C THR A 688 31.75 -3.23 12.59
N LEU A 689 31.34 -4.38 12.12
CA LEU A 689 31.93 -5.65 12.50
C LEU A 689 32.67 -6.19 11.28
N ARG A 690 33.99 -6.34 11.43
CA ARG A 690 34.88 -6.96 10.44
C ARG A 690 35.74 -8.01 11.17
N ARG A 691 36.39 -8.87 10.43
CA ARG A 691 37.36 -9.81 11.01
C ARG A 691 38.45 -9.03 11.76
N GLY A 692 38.67 -9.36 13.04
CA GLY A 692 39.61 -8.66 13.91
C GLY A 692 38.94 -7.67 14.88
N GLY A 693 39.71 -6.71 15.40
CA GLY A 693 39.22 -5.74 16.38
C GLY A 693 38.30 -4.67 15.79
N ASN A 694 37.21 -4.39 16.49
CA ASN A 694 36.16 -3.44 16.09
C ASN A 694 35.81 -2.54 17.28
N PRO A 695 36.33 -1.29 17.34
CA PRO A 695 36.01 -0.39 18.43
C PRO A 695 34.60 0.20 18.28
N LEU A 696 33.80 0.18 19.33
CA LEU A 696 32.56 0.88 19.49
C LEU A 696 32.68 1.90 20.62
N THR A 697 32.57 3.18 20.32
CA THR A 697 32.59 4.24 21.33
C THR A 697 31.16 4.59 21.74
N LEU A 698 30.90 4.51 23.05
CA LEU A 698 29.63 4.85 23.68
C LEU A 698 29.82 6.07 24.58
N GLN A 699 28.88 7.01 24.56
CA GLN A 699 28.73 8.00 25.63
C GLN A 699 27.72 7.49 26.63
N LEU A 700 28.14 7.29 27.85
CA LEU A 700 27.31 6.87 28.98
C LEU A 700 26.90 8.10 29.79
N GLU A 701 25.63 8.16 30.24
CA GLU A 701 25.15 9.25 31.10
C GLU A 701 24.31 8.70 32.26
N ASN A 702 24.63 9.15 33.48
CA ASN A 702 23.86 8.79 34.68
C ASN A 702 22.66 9.74 34.80
N PRO A 703 21.38 9.27 34.66
CA PRO A 703 20.20 10.12 34.84
C PRO A 703 19.88 10.46 36.31
N PHE A 704 20.57 9.88 37.27
CA PHE A 704 20.30 10.01 38.73
C PHE A 704 21.19 11.06 39.39
N ASP A 705 20.70 11.62 40.52
CA ASP A 705 21.46 12.53 41.38
C ASP A 705 22.33 11.78 42.43
N VAL A 706 22.50 10.49 42.26
CA VAL A 706 23.32 9.60 43.09
C VAL A 706 24.29 8.82 42.23
N PRO A 707 25.47 8.43 42.79
CA PRO A 707 26.38 7.54 42.09
C PRO A 707 25.69 6.21 41.74
N THR A 708 25.82 5.78 40.51
CA THR A 708 25.09 4.60 40.02
C THR A 708 26.01 3.70 39.18
N GLU A 709 25.86 2.41 39.34
CA GLU A 709 26.53 1.42 38.51
C GLU A 709 25.67 1.13 37.27
N MET A 710 26.29 1.24 36.07
CA MET A 710 25.73 0.86 34.79
C MET A 710 26.39 -0.43 34.31
N ARG A 711 25.59 -1.46 34.04
CA ARG A 711 26.05 -2.72 33.46
C ARG A 711 25.52 -2.84 32.04
N LEU A 712 26.41 -3.12 31.08
CA LEU A 712 26.14 -3.32 29.68
C LEU A 712 26.50 -4.75 29.27
N ALA A 713 25.56 -5.51 28.74
CA ALA A 713 25.80 -6.83 28.17
C ALA A 713 25.52 -6.78 26.66
N PHE A 714 26.44 -7.29 25.85
CA PHE A 714 26.42 -7.16 24.40
C PHE A 714 26.06 -8.49 23.75
N ARG A 715 25.08 -8.49 22.88
CA ARG A 715 24.74 -9.60 22.00
C ARG A 715 25.07 -9.20 20.57
N LEU A 716 26.07 -9.86 19.99
CA LEU A 716 26.54 -9.60 18.64
C LEU A 716 25.77 -10.46 17.62
N PRO A 717 25.69 -10.05 16.35
CA PRO A 717 25.21 -10.90 15.27
C PRO A 717 26.00 -12.23 15.23
N ALA A 718 25.37 -13.30 14.74
CA ALA A 718 25.96 -14.65 14.65
C ALA A 718 26.30 -15.33 15.98
N GLY A 719 25.68 -14.89 17.11
CA GLY A 719 25.80 -15.59 18.40
C GLY A 719 27.09 -15.36 19.17
N ASN A 720 27.97 -14.47 18.69
CA ASN A 720 29.17 -14.10 19.42
C ASN A 720 28.82 -13.30 20.69
N ALA A 721 29.35 -13.65 21.84
CA ALA A 721 29.16 -12.96 23.12
C ALA A 721 30.39 -12.13 23.45
N HIS A 722 30.17 -10.89 23.88
CA HIS A 722 31.22 -10.07 24.50
C HIS A 722 30.99 -10.05 26.02
N PRO A 723 32.04 -10.05 26.87
CA PRO A 723 31.92 -9.88 28.30
C PRO A 723 31.13 -8.62 28.67
N ALA A 724 30.34 -8.71 29.73
CA ALA A 724 29.58 -7.55 30.20
C ALA A 724 30.52 -6.48 30.78
N GLU A 725 30.32 -5.23 30.37
CA GLU A 725 31.02 -4.06 30.91
C GLU A 725 30.25 -3.49 32.11
N THR A 726 30.98 -3.10 33.16
CA THR A 726 30.40 -2.46 34.34
C THR A 726 31.11 -1.14 34.58
N VAL A 727 30.36 -0.03 34.59
CA VAL A 727 30.89 1.31 34.76
C VAL A 727 30.18 2.02 35.88
N ARG A 728 30.94 2.50 36.88
CA ARG A 728 30.41 3.32 37.98
C ARG A 728 30.46 4.77 37.56
N LEU A 729 29.32 5.43 37.54
CA LEU A 729 29.13 6.83 37.13
C LEU A 729 28.75 7.68 38.35
N ALA A 730 29.40 8.85 38.52
CA ALA A 730 29.00 9.84 39.50
C ALA A 730 27.63 10.43 39.19
N PRO A 731 27.00 11.21 40.10
CA PRO A 731 25.73 11.87 39.82
C PRO A 731 25.80 12.73 38.55
N ARG A 732 24.88 12.52 37.62
CA ARG A 732 24.78 13.27 36.34
C ARG A 732 26.04 13.19 35.46
N GLU A 733 26.96 12.29 35.74
CA GLU A 733 28.19 12.14 34.97
C GLU A 733 27.92 11.68 33.53
N LYS A 734 28.71 12.28 32.63
CA LYS A 734 28.85 11.83 31.23
C LYS A 734 30.25 11.26 31.03
N ARG A 735 30.34 10.03 30.55
CA ARG A 735 31.62 9.36 30.29
C ARG A 735 31.65 8.68 28.94
N ARG A 736 32.80 8.78 28.24
CA ARG A 736 33.04 8.01 27.03
C ARG A 736 33.72 6.72 27.37
N VAL A 737 33.25 5.61 26.80
CA VAL A 737 33.79 4.29 26.93
C VAL A 737 33.92 3.68 25.54
N THR A 738 35.09 3.06 25.27
CA THR A 738 35.30 2.32 24.03
C THR A 738 35.34 0.82 24.34
N VAL A 739 34.51 0.06 23.68
CA VAL A 739 34.38 -1.40 23.77
C VAL A 739 34.96 -2.01 22.49
N GLU A 740 35.87 -2.99 22.62
CA GLU A 740 36.48 -3.67 21.46
C GLU A 740 35.78 -5.00 21.25
N PHE A 741 35.22 -5.20 20.05
CA PHE A 741 34.63 -6.47 19.64
C PHE A 741 35.55 -7.24 18.72
N SER A 742 35.49 -8.57 18.80
CA SER A 742 36.12 -9.47 17.83
C SER A 742 35.02 -10.22 17.08
N ALA A 743 34.96 -10.07 15.77
CA ALA A 743 34.05 -10.83 14.94
C ALA A 743 34.81 -11.90 14.15
N ALA A 744 34.29 -13.13 14.17
CA ALA A 744 34.88 -14.29 13.47
C ALA A 744 34.22 -14.55 12.12
N GLU A 745 33.01 -14.09 11.89
CA GLU A 745 32.17 -14.43 10.75
C GLU A 745 31.60 -13.20 10.05
N ASN A 746 31.03 -13.42 8.86
CA ASN A 746 30.32 -12.42 8.07
C ASN A 746 29.09 -11.90 8.83
N VAL A 747 28.77 -10.63 8.63
CA VAL A 747 27.54 -10.00 9.14
C VAL A 747 26.57 -9.88 7.98
N PRO A 748 25.53 -10.73 7.93
CA PRO A 748 24.54 -10.65 6.87
C PRO A 748 23.66 -9.40 7.00
N ALA A 749 23.08 -8.95 5.90
CA ALA A 749 22.21 -7.76 5.89
C ALA A 749 20.91 -7.97 6.69
N GLU A 750 20.46 -9.21 6.83
CA GLU A 750 19.22 -9.56 7.49
C GLU A 750 19.26 -9.45 9.03
N ASN A 751 20.42 -9.56 9.64
CA ASN A 751 20.57 -9.45 11.08
C ASN A 751 21.72 -8.51 11.46
N PRO A 752 21.58 -7.23 11.16
CA PRO A 752 22.69 -6.30 11.25
C PRO A 752 22.68 -5.52 12.57
N GLY A 753 22.42 -6.16 13.71
CA GLY A 753 22.27 -5.45 14.97
C GLY A 753 23.14 -5.97 16.11
N ILE A 754 23.80 -5.06 16.84
CA ILE A 754 24.29 -5.32 18.20
C ILE A 754 23.16 -4.96 19.17
N ALA A 755 22.69 -5.92 19.96
CA ALA A 755 21.81 -5.62 21.09
C ALA A 755 22.64 -5.37 22.35
N ILE A 756 22.35 -4.27 23.04
CA ILE A 756 23.01 -3.90 24.30
C ILE A 756 21.95 -3.92 25.40
N ASP A 757 22.01 -4.90 26.26
CA ASP A 757 21.17 -4.99 27.45
C ASP A 757 21.78 -4.13 28.54
N MET A 758 21.08 -3.04 28.91
CA MET A 758 21.52 -2.09 29.94
C MET A 758 20.76 -2.33 31.25
N ARG A 759 21.50 -2.31 32.36
CA ARG A 759 20.91 -2.19 33.71
C ARG A 759 21.54 -0.97 34.39
N LEU A 760 20.70 -0.15 35.04
CA LEU A 760 21.12 1.10 35.65
C LEU A 760 20.18 1.48 36.82
N GLY A 761 20.62 1.46 38.06
CA GLY A 761 19.87 1.98 39.20
C GLY A 761 18.45 1.37 39.37
N GLY A 762 18.29 0.07 39.11
CA GLY A 762 17.00 -0.61 39.17
C GLY A 762 16.20 -0.56 37.87
N LEU A 763 16.62 0.20 36.85
CA LEU A 763 16.08 0.23 35.51
C LEU A 763 16.79 -0.79 34.61
N ALA A 764 16.06 -1.31 33.63
CA ALA A 764 16.63 -2.18 32.60
C ALA A 764 16.00 -1.88 31.26
N GLY A 765 16.76 -2.04 30.18
CA GLY A 765 16.27 -1.91 28.82
C GLY A 765 17.28 -2.43 27.81
N THR A 766 16.82 -2.70 26.62
CA THR A 766 17.66 -3.12 25.50
C THR A 766 17.67 -2.04 24.44
N LEU A 767 18.84 -1.58 24.04
CA LEU A 767 19.00 -0.81 22.82
C LEU A 767 19.57 -1.70 21.71
N THR A 768 19.29 -1.35 20.46
CA THR A 768 19.84 -2.05 19.31
C THR A 768 20.59 -1.08 18.44
N LEU A 769 21.76 -1.49 17.96
CA LEU A 769 22.58 -0.72 17.04
C LEU A 769 22.64 -1.47 15.71
N PRO A 770 22.24 -0.88 14.60
CA PRO A 770 22.52 -1.45 13.29
C PRO A 770 24.04 -1.60 13.12
N VAL A 771 24.43 -2.73 12.59
CA VAL A 771 25.82 -2.99 12.22
C VAL A 771 25.88 -2.92 10.70
N ARG A 772 26.91 -2.29 10.17
CA ARG A 772 27.12 -2.31 8.72
C ARG A 772 27.44 -3.72 8.26
N PRO A 773 26.81 -4.19 7.17
CA PRO A 773 27.03 -5.53 6.67
C PRO A 773 28.47 -5.69 6.20
N SER A 774 29.04 -6.88 6.41
CA SER A 774 30.42 -7.23 6.01
C SER A 774 30.51 -8.65 5.50
N ALA A 775 31.45 -8.90 4.58
CA ALA A 775 31.75 -10.22 4.05
C ALA A 775 33.26 -10.43 3.95
N VAL A 776 33.72 -11.66 4.15
CA VAL A 776 35.10 -12.09 3.96
C VAL A 776 35.17 -12.88 2.65
N ILE A 777 35.89 -12.33 1.68
CA ILE A 777 36.01 -12.90 0.32
C ILE A 777 37.31 -13.70 0.22
N GLY A 778 37.18 -14.95 -0.20
CA GLY A 778 38.29 -15.89 -0.40
C GLY A 778 39.01 -15.70 -1.76
N PRO A 779 40.09 -16.46 -2.00
CA PRO A 779 40.81 -16.41 -3.27
C PRO A 779 40.12 -17.12 -4.42
N GLU A 780 39.17 -18.02 -4.14
CA GLU A 780 38.38 -18.77 -5.11
C GLU A 780 36.88 -18.58 -4.79
N PHE A 781 36.02 -18.81 -5.78
CA PHE A 781 34.58 -18.80 -5.55
C PHE A 781 34.18 -19.86 -4.53
N SER A 782 33.30 -19.50 -3.61
CA SER A 782 32.69 -20.41 -2.65
C SER A 782 31.78 -21.45 -3.34
N ALA A 783 31.50 -22.57 -2.65
CA ALA A 783 30.60 -23.60 -3.18
C ALA A 783 29.13 -23.13 -3.32
N GLY A 784 28.75 -22.11 -2.59
CA GLY A 784 27.46 -21.43 -2.70
C GLY A 784 27.64 -19.94 -2.92
N PRO A 785 26.58 -19.23 -3.28
CA PRO A 785 26.66 -17.78 -3.49
C PRO A 785 26.99 -17.03 -2.20
N ASP A 786 27.84 -16.00 -2.32
CA ASP A 786 28.15 -15.08 -1.21
C ASP A 786 26.94 -14.19 -0.88
N PHE A 787 26.12 -13.87 -1.90
CA PHE A 787 24.91 -13.06 -1.74
C PHE A 787 23.78 -13.56 -2.64
N ARG A 788 22.54 -13.31 -2.19
CA ARG A 788 21.32 -13.55 -2.96
C ARG A 788 20.47 -12.28 -3.04
N LEU A 789 19.89 -12.06 -4.19
CA LEU A 789 18.88 -11.05 -4.48
C LEU A 789 17.63 -11.80 -4.95
N ASP A 790 16.74 -12.12 -4.02
CA ASP A 790 15.58 -12.99 -4.26
C ASP A 790 14.39 -12.68 -3.32
N ARG A 791 14.42 -11.48 -2.67
CA ARG A 791 13.44 -11.11 -1.62
C ARG A 791 12.82 -9.75 -1.86
N PRO A 792 11.53 -9.58 -1.47
CA PRO A 792 10.79 -8.32 -1.63
C PRO A 792 11.45 -7.11 -0.95
N GLU A 793 12.18 -7.33 0.16
CA GLU A 793 12.85 -6.24 0.90
C GLU A 793 14.04 -5.63 0.14
N GLN A 794 14.52 -6.31 -0.90
CA GLN A 794 15.60 -5.88 -1.78
C GLN A 794 15.09 -5.14 -3.02
N LEU A 795 13.77 -5.18 -3.25
CA LEU A 795 13.13 -4.61 -4.43
C LEU A 795 12.95 -3.08 -4.30
N THR A 796 13.24 -2.38 -5.38
CA THR A 796 12.83 -1.00 -5.61
C THR A 796 12.06 -0.91 -6.91
N VAL A 797 10.80 -0.49 -6.82
CA VAL A 797 9.92 -0.26 -7.97
C VAL A 797 10.11 1.16 -8.47
N LEU A 798 10.28 1.34 -9.78
CA LEU A 798 10.60 2.62 -10.42
C LEU A 798 9.45 3.17 -11.26
N VAL A 799 8.46 2.38 -11.57
CA VAL A 799 7.33 2.78 -12.42
C VAL A 799 6.54 3.88 -11.70
N PRO A 800 6.39 5.06 -12.32
CA PRO A 800 5.49 6.07 -11.77
C PRO A 800 4.06 5.52 -11.74
N ALA A 801 3.32 5.86 -10.70
CA ALA A 801 1.90 5.55 -10.58
C ALA A 801 1.11 6.23 -11.71
N ASP A 802 1.11 5.64 -12.89
CA ASP A 802 0.19 6.01 -13.96
C ASP A 802 -1.06 5.13 -13.82
N PRO A 803 -2.21 5.68 -13.43
CA PRO A 803 -3.43 4.91 -13.21
C PRO A 803 -3.92 4.14 -14.44
N GLY A 804 -3.38 4.44 -15.62
CA GLY A 804 -3.72 3.78 -16.87
C GLY A 804 -2.81 2.63 -17.27
N LYS A 805 -1.69 2.45 -16.60
CA LYS A 805 -0.74 1.36 -16.88
C LYS A 805 -0.83 0.31 -15.78
N VAL A 806 -1.14 -0.91 -16.16
CA VAL A 806 -0.94 -2.08 -15.29
C VAL A 806 0.53 -2.10 -14.94
N GLY A 807 0.85 -1.90 -13.66
CA GLY A 807 2.24 -1.80 -13.23
C GLY A 807 3.00 -3.08 -13.52
N PHE A 808 4.19 -2.92 -13.94
CA PHE A 808 5.21 -3.94 -14.00
C PHE A 808 5.68 -4.18 -12.57
N PHE A 809 5.44 -5.34 -12.03
CA PHE A 809 5.82 -5.65 -10.64
C PHE A 809 6.52 -6.98 -10.59
N TRP A 810 7.58 -7.01 -9.81
CA TRP A 810 8.29 -8.23 -9.50
C TRP A 810 7.36 -9.34 -9.01
N GLN A 811 7.32 -10.43 -9.75
CA GLN A 811 6.43 -11.57 -9.50
C GLN A 811 7.11 -12.69 -8.71
N GLY A 812 8.28 -12.43 -8.17
CA GLY A 812 9.06 -13.37 -7.38
C GLY A 812 10.38 -13.75 -8.04
N PRO A 813 11.14 -14.70 -7.43
CA PRO A 813 12.47 -15.06 -7.90
C PRO A 813 12.55 -15.66 -9.32
N GLN A 814 11.45 -16.10 -9.90
CA GLN A 814 11.37 -16.57 -11.29
C GLN A 814 11.28 -15.41 -12.30
N ASP A 815 10.80 -14.27 -11.89
CA ASP A 815 10.71 -13.02 -12.63
C ASP A 815 12.09 -12.36 -12.66
N LEU A 816 12.58 -11.91 -11.49
CA LEU A 816 13.94 -11.44 -11.33
C LEU A 816 14.57 -11.98 -10.04
N SER A 817 15.75 -12.55 -10.13
CA SER A 817 16.60 -12.88 -8.97
C SER A 817 18.07 -13.00 -9.36
N ALA A 818 18.97 -12.93 -8.38
CA ALA A 818 20.41 -13.12 -8.65
C ALA A 818 21.11 -13.88 -7.53
N ALA A 819 22.05 -14.73 -7.92
CA ALA A 819 23.03 -15.36 -7.05
C ALA A 819 24.44 -14.81 -7.39
N LEU A 820 25.12 -14.26 -6.39
CA LEU A 820 26.41 -13.57 -6.58
C LEU A 820 27.53 -14.34 -5.90
N PHE A 821 28.64 -14.51 -6.62
CA PHE A 821 29.87 -15.14 -6.16
C PHE A 821 31.01 -14.14 -6.33
N LEU A 822 31.83 -13.96 -5.30
CA LEU A 822 33.00 -13.11 -5.31
C LEU A 822 34.26 -13.90 -4.99
N ALA A 823 35.39 -13.57 -5.64
CA ALA A 823 36.67 -14.08 -5.29
C ALA A 823 37.76 -12.99 -5.47
N MET A 824 38.85 -13.07 -4.71
CA MET A 824 39.92 -12.10 -4.75
C MET A 824 41.27 -12.81 -4.81
N ARG A 825 41.90 -12.81 -5.98
CA ARG A 825 43.19 -13.46 -6.19
C ARG A 825 44.15 -12.52 -6.90
N ASP A 826 45.37 -12.42 -6.39
CA ASP A 826 46.48 -11.66 -6.99
C ASP A 826 46.15 -10.18 -7.31
N GLY A 827 45.28 -9.57 -6.51
CA GLY A 827 44.81 -8.19 -6.69
C GLY A 827 43.71 -8.00 -7.73
N VAL A 828 43.14 -9.11 -8.24
CA VAL A 828 41.99 -9.11 -9.17
C VAL A 828 40.73 -9.52 -8.42
N LEU A 829 39.74 -8.67 -8.44
CA LEU A 829 38.36 -8.98 -7.97
C LEU A 829 37.62 -9.71 -9.08
N LYS A 830 37.18 -10.91 -8.81
CA LYS A 830 36.32 -11.72 -9.68
C LYS A 830 34.90 -11.68 -9.19
N LEU A 831 33.99 -11.45 -10.09
CA LEU A 831 32.54 -11.45 -9.85
C LEU A 831 31.89 -12.43 -10.83
N ARG A 832 31.09 -13.33 -10.31
CA ARG A 832 30.14 -14.12 -11.10
C ARG A 832 28.74 -13.85 -10.57
N ALA A 833 27.84 -13.49 -11.48
CA ALA A 833 26.43 -13.29 -11.16
C ALA A 833 25.56 -14.19 -12.06
N GLU A 834 24.70 -14.97 -11.43
CA GLU A 834 23.71 -15.81 -12.07
C GLU A 834 22.35 -15.14 -11.89
N VAL A 835 21.84 -14.52 -12.96
CA VAL A 835 20.60 -13.73 -12.96
C VAL A 835 19.50 -14.52 -13.62
N THR A 836 18.46 -14.89 -12.86
CA THR A 836 17.19 -15.39 -13.41
C THR A 836 16.33 -14.21 -13.78
N ASP A 837 15.78 -14.20 -14.98
CA ASP A 837 15.03 -13.10 -15.56
C ASP A 837 14.16 -13.69 -16.70
N ASP A 838 12.85 -13.57 -16.62
CA ASP A 838 11.92 -14.23 -17.52
C ASP A 838 11.85 -13.55 -18.90
N ILE A 839 12.09 -12.24 -18.98
CA ILE A 839 12.11 -11.46 -20.24
C ILE A 839 13.35 -10.55 -20.29
N HIS A 840 14.43 -11.03 -20.94
CA HIS A 840 15.64 -10.22 -21.08
C HIS A 840 15.51 -9.16 -22.17
N CYS A 841 15.53 -7.88 -21.78
CA CYS A 841 15.41 -6.73 -22.68
C CYS A 841 16.54 -5.71 -22.46
N GLN A 842 17.55 -5.70 -23.35
CA GLN A 842 18.65 -4.76 -23.29
C GLN A 842 18.95 -4.15 -24.69
N PRO A 843 18.14 -3.16 -25.10
CA PRO A 843 18.37 -2.45 -26.37
C PRO A 843 19.39 -1.31 -26.26
N PHE A 844 19.77 -0.92 -25.04
CA PHE A 844 20.58 0.27 -24.77
C PHE A 844 22.08 -0.05 -24.74
N ARG A 845 22.90 0.96 -25.06
CA ARG A 845 24.38 0.87 -25.07
C ARG A 845 24.99 2.04 -24.32
N GLY A 846 26.27 1.88 -23.90
CA GLY A 846 27.10 2.93 -23.29
C GLY A 846 26.46 3.47 -22.01
N GLU A 847 26.36 4.79 -21.93
CA GLU A 847 25.82 5.48 -20.75
C GLU A 847 24.37 5.07 -20.41
N ALA A 848 23.60 4.65 -21.41
CA ALA A 848 22.16 4.34 -21.27
C ALA A 848 21.86 2.90 -20.84
N VAL A 849 22.85 2.02 -20.68
CA VAL A 849 22.63 0.58 -20.34
C VAL A 849 21.84 0.36 -19.04
N TRP A 850 21.79 1.34 -18.16
CA TRP A 850 21.01 1.28 -16.92
C TRP A 850 19.49 1.24 -17.13
N GLN A 851 19.02 1.55 -18.34
CA GLN A 851 17.59 1.54 -18.68
C GLN A 851 17.08 0.16 -19.10
N GLY A 852 17.94 -0.79 -19.39
CA GLY A 852 17.62 -2.19 -19.70
C GLY A 852 18.16 -3.14 -18.64
N ASP A 853 18.03 -4.44 -18.91
CA ASP A 853 18.52 -5.49 -18.02
C ASP A 853 20.03 -5.46 -17.96
N ASN A 854 20.52 -5.18 -16.79
CA ASN A 854 21.93 -5.16 -16.52
C ASN A 854 22.23 -5.30 -15.02
N ILE A 855 23.48 -5.52 -14.73
CA ILE A 855 24.03 -5.45 -13.38
C ILE A 855 24.71 -4.10 -13.20
N GLN A 856 24.36 -3.36 -12.14
CA GLN A 856 25.16 -2.23 -11.68
C GLN A 856 25.87 -2.60 -10.38
N PHE A 857 27.14 -2.34 -10.27
CA PHE A 857 27.84 -2.46 -9.00
C PHE A 857 28.70 -1.25 -8.69
N ALA A 858 28.97 -1.06 -7.41
CA ALA A 858 29.73 0.07 -6.91
C ALA A 858 30.85 -0.38 -5.97
N LEU A 859 31.99 0.31 -6.08
CA LEU A 859 33.13 0.13 -5.20
C LEU A 859 33.55 1.46 -4.59
N ALA A 860 33.58 1.54 -3.24
CA ALA A 860 34.16 2.66 -2.55
C ALA A 860 35.51 2.27 -1.95
N VAL A 861 36.57 2.85 -2.50
CA VAL A 861 37.97 2.60 -2.12
C VAL A 861 38.37 3.56 -0.99
N PRO A 862 39.01 3.10 0.10
CA PRO A 862 39.43 3.97 1.20
C PRO A 862 40.30 5.14 0.71
N GLY A 863 39.97 6.35 1.18
CA GLY A 863 40.65 7.58 0.82
C GLY A 863 40.23 8.25 -0.49
N GLN A 864 39.37 7.62 -1.28
CA GLN A 864 38.73 8.24 -2.44
C GLN A 864 37.39 8.90 -2.03
N LYS A 865 37.11 10.08 -2.61
CA LYS A 865 35.84 10.82 -2.31
C LYS A 865 34.68 10.38 -3.17
N THR A 866 34.97 9.87 -4.37
CA THR A 866 33.96 9.41 -5.33
C THR A 866 33.93 7.89 -5.33
N VAL A 867 32.74 7.33 -5.42
CA VAL A 867 32.51 5.89 -5.58
C VAL A 867 32.68 5.52 -7.04
N TRP A 868 33.28 4.38 -7.31
CA TRP A 868 33.27 3.78 -8.65
C TRP A 868 31.92 3.13 -8.91
N THR A 869 31.34 3.37 -10.09
CA THR A 869 30.10 2.71 -10.51
C THR A 869 30.23 2.10 -11.89
N PHE A 870 29.91 0.83 -11.98
CA PHE A 870 30.04 0.00 -13.17
C PHE A 870 28.68 -0.54 -13.61
N GLY A 871 28.47 -0.62 -14.93
CA GLY A 871 27.38 -1.36 -15.56
C GLY A 871 27.92 -2.53 -16.35
N LEU A 872 27.42 -3.73 -16.08
CA LEU A 872 27.73 -4.94 -16.83
C LEU A 872 26.47 -5.36 -17.58
N THR A 873 26.56 -5.54 -18.88
CA THR A 873 25.39 -5.86 -19.68
C THR A 873 25.67 -6.90 -20.75
N ARG A 874 24.64 -7.69 -21.07
CA ARG A 874 24.53 -8.51 -22.27
C ARG A 874 23.54 -7.85 -23.20
N LEU A 875 24.02 -7.36 -24.33
CA LEU A 875 23.18 -6.72 -25.34
C LEU A 875 22.32 -7.75 -26.10
N ALA A 876 21.26 -7.29 -26.73
CA ALA A 876 20.36 -8.14 -27.52
C ALA A 876 21.07 -8.90 -28.64
N ASP A 877 22.18 -8.41 -29.18
CA ASP A 877 23.01 -9.10 -30.16
C ASP A 877 24.03 -10.08 -29.54
N GLY A 878 23.97 -10.27 -28.21
CA GLY A 878 24.83 -11.16 -27.47
C GLY A 878 26.19 -10.61 -27.08
N VAL A 879 26.47 -9.34 -27.41
CA VAL A 879 27.74 -8.67 -27.05
C VAL A 879 27.74 -8.33 -25.56
N SER A 880 28.87 -8.59 -24.89
CA SER A 880 29.10 -8.15 -23.49
C SER A 880 29.67 -6.74 -23.49
N GLU A 881 29.12 -5.84 -22.71
CA GLU A 881 29.56 -4.46 -22.58
C GLU A 881 29.72 -4.05 -21.11
N CYS A 882 30.83 -3.34 -20.81
CA CYS A 882 31.08 -2.70 -19.51
C CYS A 882 31.08 -1.19 -19.69
N HIS A 883 30.29 -0.49 -18.84
CA HIS A 883 30.28 0.97 -18.76
C HIS A 883 30.67 1.44 -17.36
N VAL A 884 31.39 2.56 -17.25
CA VAL A 884 31.78 3.19 -15.97
C VAL A 884 31.19 4.60 -15.92
N TRP A 885 30.17 4.81 -15.04
CA TRP A 885 29.53 6.12 -14.90
C TRP A 885 30.31 7.07 -14.00
N ASP A 886 30.77 6.58 -12.84
CA ASP A 886 31.44 7.40 -11.84
C ASP A 886 32.88 6.89 -11.64
N ALA A 887 33.81 7.82 -11.67
CA ALA A 887 35.23 7.57 -11.38
C ALA A 887 35.79 8.72 -10.53
N PRO A 888 36.70 8.47 -9.57
CA PRO A 888 37.41 9.51 -8.86
C PRO A 888 38.26 10.40 -9.80
N LYS A 889 38.40 11.67 -9.43
CA LYS A 889 39.20 12.63 -10.19
C LYS A 889 40.65 12.10 -10.41
N GLY A 890 41.08 12.12 -11.64
CA GLY A 890 42.44 11.66 -12.03
C GLY A 890 42.48 10.25 -12.64
N PHE A 891 41.33 9.57 -12.75
CA PHE A 891 41.21 8.30 -13.44
C PHE A 891 40.45 8.46 -14.76
N ASP A 892 40.81 7.67 -15.75
CA ASP A 892 40.08 7.55 -17.01
C ASP A 892 39.10 6.38 -16.94
N SER A 893 37.79 6.68 -16.91
CA SER A 893 36.74 5.68 -16.83
C SER A 893 36.71 4.70 -18.01
N LYS A 894 37.08 5.17 -19.22
CA LYS A 894 37.14 4.32 -20.42
C LYS A 894 38.32 3.35 -20.35
N ALA A 895 39.48 3.81 -19.85
CA ALA A 895 40.63 2.93 -19.66
C ALA A 895 40.30 1.84 -18.62
N VAL A 896 39.66 2.20 -17.51
CA VAL A 896 39.26 1.23 -16.48
C VAL A 896 38.21 0.23 -17.02
N ALA A 897 37.26 0.69 -17.82
CA ALA A 897 36.25 -0.20 -18.46
C ALA A 897 36.95 -1.20 -19.41
N ALA A 898 38.00 -0.76 -20.12
CA ALA A 898 38.77 -1.62 -21.03
C ALA A 898 39.66 -2.64 -20.30
N GLU A 899 40.11 -2.37 -19.07
CA GLU A 899 40.84 -3.31 -18.23
C GLU A 899 39.95 -4.38 -17.60
N MET A 900 38.62 -4.16 -17.56
CA MET A 900 37.69 -5.16 -17.06
C MET A 900 37.45 -6.24 -18.12
N ARG A 901 37.75 -7.47 -17.77
CA ARG A 901 37.34 -8.63 -18.57
C ARG A 901 35.92 -8.98 -18.21
N LEU A 902 35.01 -9.01 -19.20
CA LEU A 902 33.59 -9.36 -19.04
C LEU A 902 33.19 -10.41 -20.07
N GLU A 903 32.65 -11.52 -19.60
CA GLU A 903 32.03 -12.55 -20.42
C GLU A 903 30.58 -12.72 -19.95
N THR A 904 29.63 -12.86 -20.91
CA THR A 904 28.21 -13.07 -20.58
C THR A 904 27.64 -14.22 -21.43
N SER A 905 26.78 -15.01 -20.84
CA SER A 905 26.01 -16.04 -21.52
C SER A 905 24.56 -16.06 -21.05
N ARG A 906 23.63 -16.49 -21.92
CA ARG A 906 22.21 -16.66 -21.53
C ARG A 906 21.68 -18.01 -22.01
N ASP A 907 21.01 -18.71 -21.14
CA ASP A 907 20.22 -19.90 -21.38
C ASP A 907 18.72 -19.50 -21.41
N GLU A 908 18.14 -19.43 -22.60
CA GLU A 908 16.74 -19.00 -22.76
C GLU A 908 15.73 -20.04 -22.25
N VAL A 909 16.11 -21.29 -22.09
CA VAL A 909 15.25 -22.35 -21.54
C VAL A 909 15.15 -22.20 -20.03
N LYS A 910 16.28 -21.91 -19.36
CA LYS A 910 16.35 -21.70 -17.91
C LYS A 910 16.07 -20.25 -17.52
N LYS A 911 15.94 -19.35 -18.49
CA LYS A 911 15.81 -17.93 -18.25
C LYS A 911 16.96 -17.35 -17.40
N LEU A 912 18.17 -17.84 -17.62
CA LEU A 912 19.35 -17.58 -16.80
C LEU A 912 20.41 -16.84 -17.61
N THR A 913 20.79 -15.65 -17.17
CA THR A 913 21.95 -14.90 -17.67
C THR A 913 23.10 -15.00 -16.68
N VAL A 914 24.26 -15.43 -17.14
CA VAL A 914 25.50 -15.50 -16.35
C VAL A 914 26.44 -14.38 -16.78
N TYR A 915 26.91 -13.61 -15.82
CA TYR A 915 27.93 -12.57 -15.98
C TYR A 915 29.18 -13.03 -15.24
N GLU A 916 30.33 -13.04 -15.92
CA GLU A 916 31.63 -13.27 -15.31
C GLU A 916 32.54 -12.06 -15.59
N ALA A 917 32.97 -11.38 -14.53
CA ALA A 917 33.78 -10.18 -14.61
C ALA A 917 35.07 -10.31 -13.78
N GLU A 918 36.19 -9.81 -14.30
CA GLU A 918 37.47 -9.71 -13.60
C GLU A 918 37.92 -8.24 -13.63
N LEU A 919 38.13 -7.63 -12.47
CA LEU A 919 38.61 -6.26 -12.33
C LEU A 919 39.93 -6.23 -11.56
N PRO A 920 41.04 -5.83 -12.20
CA PRO A 920 42.26 -5.52 -11.47
C PRO A 920 42.05 -4.32 -10.53
N LEU A 921 42.18 -4.52 -9.24
CA LEU A 921 41.92 -3.46 -8.26
C LEU A 921 42.95 -2.33 -8.29
N SER A 922 44.10 -2.56 -8.91
CA SER A 922 45.10 -1.53 -9.23
C SER A 922 44.55 -0.48 -10.21
N ALA A 923 43.68 -0.88 -11.17
CA ALA A 923 43.07 0.01 -12.15
C ALA A 923 42.20 1.09 -11.47
N ILE A 924 41.57 0.77 -10.33
CA ILE A 924 40.78 1.69 -9.55
C ILE A 924 41.53 2.32 -8.37
N GLY A 925 42.86 2.16 -8.32
CA GLY A 925 43.71 2.74 -7.27
C GLY A 925 43.56 2.09 -5.90
N ALA A 926 43.09 0.85 -5.81
CA ALA A 926 43.01 0.07 -4.59
C ALA A 926 44.27 -0.76 -4.39
N ASP A 927 45.35 -0.15 -3.90
CA ASP A 927 46.61 -0.79 -3.54
C ASP A 927 46.47 -1.77 -2.36
N SER A 928 47.56 -2.50 -2.07
CA SER A 928 47.58 -3.49 -0.97
C SER A 928 47.22 -2.90 0.39
N ALA A 929 47.60 -1.66 0.69
CA ALA A 929 47.30 -0.99 1.95
C ALA A 929 45.84 -0.67 2.08
N LYS A 930 45.19 -0.17 1.03
CA LYS A 930 43.76 0.15 0.99
C LYS A 930 42.90 -1.12 1.05
N ARG A 931 43.32 -2.20 0.35
CA ARG A 931 42.66 -3.49 0.42
C ARG A 931 42.61 -4.07 1.85
N LYS A 932 43.66 -3.88 2.64
CA LYS A 932 43.71 -4.28 4.05
C LYS A 932 42.66 -3.52 4.94
N LEU A 933 42.29 -2.31 4.54
CA LEU A 933 41.23 -1.55 5.20
C LEU A 933 39.81 -2.01 4.81
N GLY A 934 39.70 -2.87 3.79
CA GLY A 934 38.46 -3.29 3.17
C GLY A 934 37.95 -2.33 2.11
N ILE A 935 37.19 -2.86 1.16
CA ILE A 935 36.51 -2.11 0.08
C ILE A 935 35.02 -2.23 0.27
N ARG A 936 34.30 -1.12 0.13
CA ARG A 936 32.85 -1.17 0.21
C ARG A 936 32.26 -1.53 -1.13
N PHE A 937 31.30 -2.43 -1.13
CA PHE A 937 30.69 -3.01 -2.33
C PHE A 937 29.16 -2.99 -2.21
N ASN A 938 28.51 -2.62 -3.29
CA ASN A 938 27.08 -2.81 -3.47
C ASN A 938 26.81 -3.26 -4.90
N LEU A 939 25.67 -3.92 -5.11
CA LEU A 939 25.26 -4.37 -6.43
C LEU A 939 23.74 -4.31 -6.52
N LEU A 940 23.23 -3.97 -7.70
CA LEU A 940 21.83 -4.11 -8.06
C LEU A 940 21.68 -4.78 -9.43
N VAL A 941 20.56 -5.42 -9.64
CA VAL A 941 20.16 -6.01 -10.93
C VAL A 941 18.90 -5.29 -11.39
N ASN A 942 18.95 -4.72 -12.57
CA ASN A 942 17.83 -4.02 -13.20
C ASN A 942 16.92 -4.98 -13.95
N ASP A 943 15.67 -4.58 -14.06
CA ASP A 943 14.54 -5.28 -14.64
C ASP A 943 13.84 -4.44 -15.70
N ASN A 944 13.68 -4.98 -16.92
CA ASN A 944 13.01 -4.31 -18.03
C ASN A 944 12.34 -5.36 -18.94
N ASP A 945 11.04 -5.49 -18.85
CA ASP A 945 10.23 -6.43 -19.63
C ASP A 945 9.85 -5.92 -21.04
N GLY A 946 10.58 -4.93 -21.54
CA GLY A 946 10.47 -4.48 -22.92
C GLY A 946 9.91 -3.07 -23.14
N GLU A 947 9.31 -2.43 -22.14
CA GLU A 947 8.82 -1.05 -22.25
C GLU A 947 9.78 -0.03 -21.62
N MET A 948 10.21 -0.27 -20.40
CA MET A 948 11.15 0.58 -19.66
C MET A 948 11.73 -0.19 -18.47
N ARG A 949 12.79 0.34 -17.87
CA ARG A 949 13.29 -0.14 -16.57
C ARG A 949 12.19 0.03 -15.53
N GLU A 950 11.66 -1.06 -15.02
CA GLU A 950 10.49 -1.06 -14.15
C GLU A 950 10.83 -1.23 -12.68
N SER A 951 11.89 -1.99 -12.40
CA SER A 951 12.33 -2.28 -11.05
C SER A 951 13.84 -2.58 -10.98
N TYR A 952 14.33 -2.78 -9.77
CA TYR A 952 15.63 -3.44 -9.53
C TYR A 952 15.65 -4.13 -8.16
N LEU A 953 16.44 -5.19 -8.06
CA LEU A 953 16.83 -5.80 -6.80
C LEU A 953 18.21 -5.30 -6.38
N ALA A 954 18.37 -4.78 -5.16
CA ALA A 954 19.65 -4.28 -4.65
C ALA A 954 20.13 -5.05 -3.42
N LEU A 955 21.44 -5.28 -3.34
CA LEU A 955 22.10 -5.94 -2.22
C LEU A 955 21.95 -5.13 -0.93
N THR A 956 22.15 -3.80 -1.01
CA THR A 956 21.86 -2.82 0.04
C THR A 956 21.33 -1.52 -0.59
N PRO A 957 20.63 -0.67 0.16
CA PRO A 957 20.25 0.67 -0.34
C PRO A 957 21.46 1.54 -0.72
N GLY A 958 21.22 2.58 -1.51
CA GLY A 958 22.20 3.63 -1.79
C GLY A 958 23.05 3.45 -3.03
N LEU A 959 22.57 2.66 -4.02
CA LEU A 959 23.17 2.59 -5.36
C LEU A 959 22.22 3.07 -6.46
N GLY A 960 20.98 2.61 -6.48
CA GLY A 960 20.01 2.98 -7.52
C GLY A 960 19.49 4.41 -7.39
N GLU A 961 19.25 4.87 -6.19
CA GLU A 961 18.71 6.18 -5.84
C GLU A 961 19.77 7.23 -5.45
N GLY A 962 21.02 6.87 -5.48
CA GLY A 962 22.14 7.75 -5.11
C GLY A 962 23.46 7.00 -4.94
N ARG A 963 24.39 7.64 -4.22
CA ARG A 963 25.71 7.05 -3.92
C ARG A 963 25.97 7.19 -2.42
N ARG A 964 25.51 6.19 -1.64
CA ARG A 964 25.68 6.15 -0.18
C ARG A 964 26.61 5.00 0.25
N PRO A 965 27.94 5.16 0.13
CA PRO A 965 28.89 4.06 0.37
C PRO A 965 28.92 3.56 1.81
N ASP A 966 28.40 4.33 2.76
CA ASP A 966 28.25 3.93 4.14
C ASP A 966 27.16 2.85 4.36
N ALA A 967 26.22 2.70 3.43
CA ALA A 967 25.25 1.61 3.42
C ALA A 967 25.78 0.31 2.77
N TYR A 968 26.92 0.34 2.06
CA TYR A 968 27.44 -0.79 1.32
C TYR A 968 28.09 -1.85 2.20
N TYR A 969 28.15 -3.10 1.73
CA TYR A 969 28.91 -4.16 2.35
C TYR A 969 30.40 -3.80 2.44
N LEU A 970 31.00 -4.06 3.59
CA LEU A 970 32.46 -4.00 3.71
C LEU A 970 33.05 -5.35 3.34
N LEU A 971 33.72 -5.44 2.19
CA LEU A 971 34.47 -6.63 1.80
C LEU A 971 35.85 -6.61 2.44
N SER A 972 36.20 -7.67 3.14
CA SER A 972 37.52 -8.00 3.62
C SER A 972 38.06 -9.18 2.83
N PHE A 973 39.33 -9.16 2.50
CA PHE A 973 39.97 -10.19 1.65
C PHE A 973 40.89 -11.08 2.47
N GLN A 974 40.86 -12.39 2.20
CA GLN A 974 41.74 -13.39 2.83
C GLN A 974 43.17 -13.25 2.40
#